data_fb7c4ed6e4d0897f6d9c9c5169a8b3df
#
_entry.id   fb7c4ed6e4d0897f6d9c9c5169a8b3df
#
_cell.length_a   1.000
_cell.length_b   1.000
_cell.length_c   1.000
_cell.angle_alpha   90.00
_cell.angle_beta   90.00
_cell.angle_gamma   90.00
#
_symmetry.space_group_name_H-M   'P 1'
#
loop_
_entity.id
_entity.type
_entity.pdbx_description
1 polymer ?
#
loop_
_entity_poly.entity_id
_entity_poly.type
_entity_poly.pdbx_seq_one_letter_code
_entity_poly.pdbx_strand_id
1 'polypeptide(L)'
;MKSPVKRLILFGLRRPFTAACLACLALLLAALPLLAASFSADVTKMLPAGSRSEESCRVLLGSGLFNQSAVLFTAESPEALSAASPAIDAVAAELASSVPGITRVDNRFLPDDLSAALGELPAWLPQFRPYDEPLSPAKIVRDAKRRILVGGFSSLVLADPTGFAASRLAVLERFRSAASFHLKDGESAIVSPDGLHRLVLIESDVPASDSAGGRRLLDAMERILAAHPMQGVRADPLLAHAHTIENERVIKADVKLACCLSVLFFLPMILLMFRRDLRALAIPVFPAVVSLAAAGLLAIPGEPVLLFVTATGGLVIGLAVDYGVHVYMAMQTPFPVRRLVSAAPALLTGAATSAAVFLLLALTPIPGVRQFGVFIGVSLPASLILTLLLYPSMLARSRAPLPKPRPVKRFAPAAAWGVCLVLTVVFAILAVSRLRVETDLRQFDAAQEKLGDVAAAVESLFLDGPAQGVLAVHGATADEALDHAAKACAILAERDPGLEEKMFSPSFLIPPANERRANLASWRESFRFDEFASELRREAEEEEFESDAFDPFLAALGNGLERPDFASFPGVFAPVLNRMLRPASDGRGWYAAVFLPESALPLAESLPAGLEAVGISRAALPAQIVADMKSAATLPVVLAVLSVFAIAFLFFRNLPDSLRAMIPVAMALLAVCALYALLGKPLNLAAEISLVLLSGLAIDYGVFVLGSERSSNPYVFRAVTASALTTVAGGLTIAFAGHPLLREAGRAIIPGVAAAWASAVLLLPSLSGRAPARLKTALAFFALLPLSAMLTACHSLPYEYEPIPPLEETVWMEYRDAVQPPHGPMRPFAFQGKVTFEYKFFSQATLCAVSYDESGELRVAAFSPSGGKLFELAGTADGLNEYWFLPIDFLEGHEEEAAGYILEDFFHIFDRLDPWRGVMAGATENVKDGKKIVREETSENGEERLEIAFWGPKLHVMAKNYFKNETIYWQSWYFRYIVKDTVFFPEIIVYDNIKHGYRLILSVSDLFEETQP
;
A
#
# COMPACT_ATOMS: atom_id res chain seq x y z
N MET A 1 39.45 -35.26 16.00
CA MET A 1 38.98 -33.98 16.55
C MET A 1 37.74 -34.20 17.42
N LYS A 2 37.72 -33.76 18.68
CA LYS A 2 36.59 -33.92 19.61
C LYS A 2 35.53 -32.88 19.23
N SER A 3 34.47 -33.26 18.50
CA SER A 3 33.40 -32.36 18.06
C SER A 3 32.83 -31.58 19.26
N PRO A 4 32.69 -30.24 19.17
CA PRO A 4 32.10 -29.41 20.23
C PRO A 4 30.70 -29.89 20.65
N VAL A 5 29.91 -30.38 19.70
CA VAL A 5 28.56 -30.94 19.94
C VAL A 5 28.61 -32.18 20.84
N LYS A 6 29.60 -33.07 20.62
CA LYS A 6 29.78 -34.22 21.49
C LYS A 6 30.11 -33.80 22.92
N ARG A 7 30.88 -32.71 23.11
CA ARG A 7 31.17 -32.16 24.44
C ARG A 7 29.93 -31.60 25.08
N LEU A 8 29.06 -30.88 24.34
CA LEU A 8 27.81 -30.32 24.82
C LEU A 8 26.86 -31.42 25.33
N ILE A 9 26.62 -32.45 24.50
CA ILE A 9 25.79 -33.60 24.85
C ILE A 9 26.30 -34.31 26.08
N LEU A 10 27.62 -34.58 26.13
CA LEU A 10 28.23 -35.25 27.27
C LEU A 10 28.22 -34.41 28.54
N PHE A 11 28.33 -33.09 28.44
CA PHE A 11 28.21 -32.18 29.58
C PHE A 11 26.77 -32.25 30.17
N GLY A 12 25.74 -32.14 29.33
CA GLY A 12 24.34 -32.27 29.75
C GLY A 12 24.04 -33.63 30.42
N LEU A 13 24.59 -34.73 29.85
CA LEU A 13 24.42 -36.06 30.41
C LEU A 13 25.20 -36.27 31.74
N ARG A 14 26.43 -35.74 31.89
CA ARG A 14 27.28 -35.93 33.08
C ARG A 14 26.89 -34.97 34.22
N ARG A 15 26.43 -33.76 33.91
CA ARG A 15 26.12 -32.74 34.91
C ARG A 15 24.75 -32.09 34.61
N PRO A 16 23.65 -32.88 34.67
CA PRO A 16 22.34 -32.41 34.21
C PRO A 16 21.79 -31.22 35.03
N PHE A 17 22.05 -31.18 36.33
CA PHE A 17 21.63 -30.09 37.18
C PHE A 17 22.35 -28.79 36.87
N THR A 18 23.69 -28.82 36.76
CA THR A 18 24.47 -27.62 36.38
C THR A 18 24.14 -27.13 35.00
N ALA A 19 23.90 -28.04 34.03
CA ALA A 19 23.43 -27.69 32.69
C ALA A 19 22.06 -27.00 32.71
N ALA A 20 21.13 -27.50 33.53
CA ALA A 20 19.79 -26.89 33.68
C ALA A 20 19.88 -25.51 34.35
N CYS A 21 20.68 -25.34 35.42
CA CYS A 21 20.88 -24.08 36.09
C CYS A 21 21.50 -23.01 35.15
N LEU A 22 22.52 -23.39 34.37
CA LEU A 22 23.13 -22.49 33.39
C LEU A 22 22.17 -22.09 32.27
N ALA A 23 21.39 -23.06 31.78
CA ALA A 23 20.37 -22.80 30.76
C ALA A 23 19.25 -21.87 31.30
N CYS A 24 18.74 -22.14 32.51
CA CYS A 24 17.74 -21.28 33.15
C CYS A 24 18.28 -19.86 33.38
N LEU A 25 19.53 -19.72 33.84
CA LEU A 25 20.16 -18.42 34.04
C LEU A 25 20.27 -17.66 32.71
N ALA A 26 20.76 -18.32 31.66
CA ALA A 26 20.88 -17.70 30.33
C ALA A 26 19.52 -17.25 29.77
N LEU A 27 18.48 -18.09 29.90
CA LEU A 27 17.12 -17.75 29.44
C LEU A 27 16.51 -16.64 30.27
N LEU A 28 16.70 -16.62 31.58
CA LEU A 28 16.23 -15.52 32.43
C LEU A 28 16.92 -14.19 32.10
N LEU A 29 18.23 -14.20 31.91
CA LEU A 29 18.97 -13.00 31.49
C LEU A 29 18.53 -12.50 30.12
N ALA A 30 18.26 -13.40 29.17
CA ALA A 30 17.76 -13.03 27.84
C ALA A 30 16.31 -12.51 27.88
N ALA A 31 15.47 -13.01 28.83
CA ALA A 31 14.09 -12.54 28.99
C ALA A 31 13.98 -11.25 29.82
N LEU A 32 15.01 -10.89 30.60
CA LEU A 32 14.96 -9.73 31.51
C LEU A 32 14.54 -8.41 30.83
N PRO A 33 15.01 -8.08 29.60
CA PRO A 33 14.62 -6.83 28.92
C PRO A 33 13.13 -6.72 28.66
N LEU A 34 12.36 -7.83 28.64
CA LEU A 34 10.90 -7.78 28.50
C LEU A 34 10.19 -7.00 29.59
N LEU A 35 10.80 -6.91 30.80
CA LEU A 35 10.20 -6.15 31.91
C LEU A 35 10.13 -4.63 31.62
N ALA A 36 11.00 -4.15 30.75
CA ALA A 36 11.05 -2.75 30.33
C ALA A 36 10.61 -2.55 28.87
N ALA A 37 10.16 -3.61 28.20
CA ALA A 37 9.80 -3.57 26.79
C ALA A 37 8.49 -2.82 26.58
N SER A 38 8.48 -1.92 25.60
CA SER A 38 7.27 -1.37 25.03
C SER A 38 6.83 -2.25 23.84
N PHE A 39 5.53 -2.40 23.70
CA PHE A 39 4.94 -3.15 22.57
C PHE A 39 4.17 -2.21 21.67
N SER A 40 4.28 -2.42 20.35
CA SER A 40 3.62 -1.60 19.35
C SER A 40 2.84 -2.46 18.36
N ALA A 41 1.63 -1.99 18.01
CA ALA A 41 0.85 -2.52 16.90
C ALA A 41 0.98 -1.66 15.62
N ASP A 42 1.96 -0.77 15.58
CA ASP A 42 2.17 0.18 14.50
C ASP A 42 2.50 -0.51 13.17
N VAL A 43 1.55 -0.45 12.25
CA VAL A 43 1.64 -1.07 10.92
C VAL A 43 2.64 -0.33 10.01
N THR A 44 2.95 0.94 10.29
CA THR A 44 3.93 1.71 9.49
C THR A 44 5.34 1.12 9.58
N LYS A 45 5.63 0.38 10.65
CA LYS A 45 6.89 -0.38 10.81
C LYS A 45 7.03 -1.55 9.83
N MET A 46 6.00 -1.82 9.03
CA MET A 46 6.07 -2.75 7.90
C MET A 46 6.55 -2.09 6.61
N LEU A 47 6.73 -0.77 6.60
CA LEU A 47 7.27 -0.03 5.45
C LEU A 47 8.81 -0.05 5.46
N PRO A 48 9.46 -0.03 4.27
CA PRO A 48 10.90 0.06 4.17
C PRO A 48 11.40 1.40 4.70
N ALA A 49 12.28 1.40 5.68
CA ALA A 49 12.85 2.62 6.25
C ALA A 49 13.64 3.42 5.20
N GLY A 50 13.41 4.72 5.13
CA GLY A 50 14.01 5.61 4.15
C GLY A 50 13.40 5.51 2.75
N SER A 51 12.32 4.76 2.57
CA SER A 51 11.57 4.73 1.31
C SER A 51 10.64 5.94 1.20
N ARG A 52 10.24 6.22 -0.03
CA ARG A 52 9.29 7.29 -0.32
C ARG A 52 7.91 7.04 0.31
N SER A 53 7.46 5.80 0.29
CA SER A 53 6.21 5.41 0.93
C SER A 53 6.26 5.57 2.45
N GLU A 54 7.40 5.27 3.10
CA GLU A 54 7.57 5.51 4.54
C GLU A 54 7.53 7.00 4.86
N GLU A 55 8.21 7.82 4.06
CA GLU A 55 8.20 9.27 4.21
C GLU A 55 6.79 9.84 4.03
N SER A 56 6.09 9.46 2.96
CA SER A 56 4.69 9.87 2.72
C SER A 56 3.78 9.44 3.86
N CYS A 57 3.87 8.20 4.35
CA CYS A 57 3.08 7.73 5.49
C CYS A 57 3.45 8.44 6.79
N ARG A 58 4.72 8.73 7.03
CA ARG A 58 5.17 9.47 8.21
C ARG A 58 4.63 10.89 8.21
N VAL A 59 4.67 11.58 7.07
CA VAL A 59 4.10 12.93 6.92
C VAL A 59 2.58 12.88 7.04
N LEU A 60 1.93 11.90 6.43
CA LEU A 60 0.48 11.68 6.51
C LEU A 60 0.00 11.55 7.97
N LEU A 61 0.67 10.72 8.76
CA LEU A 61 0.32 10.47 10.15
C LEU A 61 0.85 11.57 11.10
N GLY A 62 2.04 12.10 10.79
CA GLY A 62 2.72 13.09 11.60
C GLY A 62 2.18 14.51 11.43
N SER A 63 1.64 14.85 10.26
CA SER A 63 1.11 16.19 9.98
C SER A 63 -0.21 16.49 10.68
N GLY A 64 -0.92 15.49 11.19
CA GLY A 64 -2.28 15.65 11.69
C GLY A 64 -3.33 16.03 10.63
N LEU A 65 -2.92 16.24 9.37
CA LEU A 65 -3.81 16.63 8.27
C LEU A 65 -4.91 15.58 8.00
N PHE A 66 -4.59 14.31 8.25
CA PHE A 66 -5.47 13.17 7.99
C PHE A 66 -5.93 12.48 9.29
N ASN A 67 -5.60 13.01 10.47
CA ASN A 67 -5.99 12.47 11.75
C ASN A 67 -7.36 13.01 12.17
N GLN A 68 -8.31 13.02 11.24
CA GLN A 68 -9.68 13.48 11.47
C GLN A 68 -10.58 12.28 11.74
N SER A 69 -11.35 12.39 12.81
CA SER A 69 -12.47 11.51 13.10
C SER A 69 -13.76 12.19 12.67
N ALA A 70 -14.83 11.45 12.48
CA ALA A 70 -16.11 11.99 12.11
C ALA A 70 -17.27 11.19 12.72
N VAL A 71 -18.45 11.77 12.75
CA VAL A 71 -19.70 11.04 12.92
C VAL A 71 -20.56 11.30 11.67
N LEU A 72 -20.93 10.22 11.00
CA LEU A 72 -21.88 10.27 9.89
C LEU A 72 -23.28 10.03 10.42
N PHE A 73 -24.14 11.01 10.27
CA PHE A 73 -25.58 10.90 10.56
C PHE A 73 -26.32 10.61 9.27
N THR A 74 -27.02 9.50 9.19
CA THR A 74 -27.80 9.05 8.03
C THR A 74 -29.28 9.05 8.39
N ALA A 75 -30.08 9.80 7.68
CA ALA A 75 -31.53 9.89 7.88
C ALA A 75 -32.31 9.12 6.82
N GLU A 76 -33.53 8.71 7.17
CA GLU A 76 -34.46 8.05 6.23
C GLU A 76 -35.13 9.05 5.25
N SER A 77 -35.13 10.34 5.59
CA SER A 77 -35.63 11.42 4.74
C SER A 77 -34.95 12.76 5.08
N PRO A 78 -34.92 13.74 4.15
CA PRO A 78 -34.36 15.06 4.42
C PRO A 78 -35.07 15.80 5.56
N GLU A 79 -36.39 15.58 5.74
CA GLU A 79 -37.17 16.16 6.82
C GLU A 79 -36.74 15.57 8.18
N ALA A 80 -36.46 14.28 8.25
CA ALA A 80 -35.95 13.62 9.45
C ALA A 80 -34.58 14.16 9.84
N LEU A 81 -33.68 14.41 8.88
CA LEU A 81 -32.39 15.03 9.12
C LEU A 81 -32.52 16.46 9.64
N SER A 82 -33.42 17.26 9.01
CA SER A 82 -33.71 18.63 9.43
C SER A 82 -34.26 18.67 10.85
N ALA A 83 -35.19 17.77 11.20
CA ALA A 83 -35.79 17.67 12.54
C ALA A 83 -34.74 17.23 13.61
N ALA A 84 -33.77 16.40 13.23
CA ALA A 84 -32.68 15.95 14.12
C ALA A 84 -31.57 16.99 14.26
N SER A 85 -31.51 18.02 13.41
CA SER A 85 -30.38 18.97 13.36
C SER A 85 -30.06 19.61 14.71
N PRO A 86 -31.03 20.04 15.55
CA PRO A 86 -30.71 20.57 16.88
C PRO A 86 -30.08 19.53 17.83
N ALA A 87 -30.48 18.25 17.72
CA ALA A 87 -29.91 17.18 18.52
C ALA A 87 -28.47 16.86 18.04
N ILE A 88 -28.22 16.93 16.73
CA ILE A 88 -26.86 16.77 16.18
C ILE A 88 -25.96 17.91 16.66
N ASP A 89 -26.47 19.15 16.68
CA ASP A 89 -25.71 20.31 17.19
C ASP A 89 -25.41 20.15 18.70
N ALA A 90 -26.38 19.64 19.49
CA ALA A 90 -26.15 19.32 20.89
C ALA A 90 -25.09 18.25 21.11
N VAL A 91 -25.12 17.18 20.32
CA VAL A 91 -24.07 16.14 20.33
C VAL A 91 -22.71 16.75 20.01
N ALA A 92 -22.62 17.61 18.99
CA ALA A 92 -21.36 18.26 18.61
C ALA A 92 -20.82 19.16 19.74
N ALA A 93 -21.68 19.92 20.40
CA ALA A 93 -21.32 20.78 21.54
C ALA A 93 -20.88 19.96 22.75
N GLU A 94 -21.55 18.85 23.07
CA GLU A 94 -21.17 17.98 24.17
C GLU A 94 -19.86 17.25 23.89
N LEU A 95 -19.63 16.76 22.67
CA LEU A 95 -18.35 16.18 22.24
C LEU A 95 -17.20 17.18 22.43
N ALA A 96 -17.40 18.44 22.03
CA ALA A 96 -16.38 19.48 22.15
C ALA A 96 -16.05 19.85 23.61
N SER A 97 -17.04 19.79 24.53
CA SER A 97 -16.87 20.28 25.90
C SER A 97 -16.56 19.20 26.92
N SER A 98 -17.00 17.95 26.70
CA SER A 98 -16.97 16.92 27.75
C SER A 98 -16.01 15.76 27.47
N VAL A 99 -15.45 15.62 26.26
CA VAL A 99 -14.56 14.50 25.94
C VAL A 99 -13.11 14.95 25.98
N PRO A 100 -12.30 14.46 26.97
CA PRO A 100 -10.86 14.76 27.03
C PRO A 100 -10.16 14.17 25.78
N GLY A 101 -9.29 14.99 25.16
CA GLY A 101 -8.56 14.60 23.94
C GLY A 101 -9.25 15.00 22.64
N ILE A 102 -10.50 15.51 22.69
CA ILE A 102 -11.08 16.22 21.56
C ILE A 102 -10.67 17.70 21.67
N THR A 103 -9.99 18.19 20.64
CA THR A 103 -9.52 19.57 20.58
C THR A 103 -10.49 20.47 19.85
N ARG A 104 -11.28 19.90 18.92
CA ARG A 104 -12.23 20.64 18.10
C ARG A 104 -13.31 19.75 17.51
N VAL A 105 -14.50 20.31 17.34
CA VAL A 105 -15.62 19.69 16.64
C VAL A 105 -16.17 20.68 15.63
N ASP A 106 -16.19 20.31 14.36
CA ASP A 106 -16.73 21.09 13.25
C ASP A 106 -18.00 20.42 12.73
N ASN A 107 -19.14 20.99 13.05
CA ASN A 107 -20.44 20.55 12.55
C ASN A 107 -20.96 21.45 11.41
N ARG A 108 -20.22 22.51 11.06
CA ARG A 108 -20.57 23.49 10.03
C ARG A 108 -19.34 23.91 9.22
N PHE A 109 -19.57 24.23 7.97
CA PHE A 109 -18.53 24.72 7.06
C PHE A 109 -18.32 26.23 7.16
N LEU A 110 -19.40 26.97 7.42
CA LEU A 110 -19.40 28.42 7.61
C LEU A 110 -19.91 28.76 9.02
N PRO A 111 -19.49 29.90 9.59
CA PRO A 111 -20.02 30.40 10.86
C PRO A 111 -21.55 30.62 10.79
N ASP A 112 -22.23 30.47 11.92
CA ASP A 112 -23.67 30.70 12.02
C ASP A 112 -24.07 32.15 11.68
N ASP A 113 -23.29 33.11 12.16
CA ASP A 113 -23.43 34.53 11.79
C ASP A 113 -22.35 34.89 10.76
N LEU A 114 -22.61 34.50 9.51
CA LEU A 114 -21.74 34.82 8.38
C LEU A 114 -21.63 36.34 8.20
N SER A 115 -22.69 37.10 8.49
CA SER A 115 -22.70 38.57 8.29
C SER A 115 -21.77 39.26 9.27
N ALA A 116 -21.78 38.87 10.54
CA ALA A 116 -20.87 39.39 11.55
C ALA A 116 -19.39 38.99 11.22
N ALA A 117 -19.17 37.72 10.84
CA ALA A 117 -17.82 37.23 10.48
C ALA A 117 -17.24 37.93 9.23
N LEU A 118 -18.10 38.26 8.25
CA LEU A 118 -17.71 39.01 7.06
C LEU A 118 -17.49 40.50 7.37
N GLY A 119 -18.25 41.06 8.30
CA GLY A 119 -18.08 42.44 8.76
C GLY A 119 -16.73 42.71 9.47
N GLU A 120 -16.08 41.68 9.99
CA GLU A 120 -14.75 41.82 10.55
C GLU A 120 -13.63 41.82 9.48
N LEU A 121 -13.89 41.32 8.26
CA LEU A 121 -12.86 41.20 7.23
C LEU A 121 -12.21 42.52 6.79
N PRO A 122 -12.89 43.66 6.69
CA PRO A 122 -12.25 44.93 6.36
C PRO A 122 -11.10 45.34 7.28
N ALA A 123 -11.10 44.91 8.55
CA ALA A 123 -9.97 45.12 9.46
C ALA A 123 -8.69 44.42 8.99
N TRP A 124 -8.80 43.43 8.10
CA TRP A 124 -7.67 42.68 7.58
C TRP A 124 -7.15 43.19 6.23
N LEU A 125 -7.92 44.07 5.56
CA LEU A 125 -7.59 44.61 4.25
C LEU A 125 -6.14 45.15 4.17
N PRO A 126 -5.64 45.94 5.17
CA PRO A 126 -4.27 46.49 5.12
C PRO A 126 -3.16 45.45 5.13
N GLN A 127 -3.46 44.20 5.50
CA GLN A 127 -2.47 43.12 5.57
C GLN A 127 -2.55 42.18 4.38
N PHE A 128 -3.66 42.22 3.62
CA PHE A 128 -3.87 41.36 2.47
C PHE A 128 -3.35 41.94 1.14
N ARG A 129 -3.27 43.25 1.03
CA ARG A 129 -2.71 43.90 -0.16
C ARG A 129 -1.91 45.14 0.21
N PRO A 130 -0.87 45.50 -0.54
CA PRO A 130 -0.17 46.75 -0.32
C PRO A 130 -1.07 47.95 -0.67
N TYR A 131 -0.75 49.12 -0.11
CA TYR A 131 -1.37 50.37 -0.51
C TYR A 131 -0.65 50.94 -1.70
N ASP A 132 -0.90 50.39 -2.88
CA ASP A 132 -0.29 50.75 -4.17
C ASP A 132 -1.23 51.62 -5.02
N GLU A 133 -2.54 51.50 -4.81
CA GLU A 133 -3.57 52.32 -5.42
C GLU A 133 -4.37 53.08 -4.38
N PRO A 134 -4.49 54.42 -4.46
CA PRO A 134 -5.31 55.17 -3.53
C PRO A 134 -6.77 54.74 -3.53
N LEU A 135 -7.31 54.45 -2.35
CA LEU A 135 -8.74 54.25 -2.22
C LEU A 135 -9.50 55.52 -2.54
N SER A 136 -10.34 55.49 -3.56
CA SER A 136 -11.17 56.64 -3.92
C SER A 136 -12.51 56.59 -3.19
N PRO A 137 -12.80 57.49 -2.21
CA PRO A 137 -14.07 57.53 -1.47
C PRO A 137 -15.25 57.60 -2.42
N ALA A 138 -15.23 58.45 -3.41
CA ALA A 138 -16.30 58.64 -4.39
C ALA A 138 -16.60 57.34 -5.19
N LYS A 139 -15.56 56.54 -5.53
CA LYS A 139 -15.75 55.29 -6.21
C LYS A 139 -16.34 54.25 -5.25
N ILE A 140 -15.90 54.19 -4.01
CA ILE A 140 -16.35 53.24 -3.00
C ILE A 140 -17.83 53.47 -2.72
N VAL A 141 -18.28 54.71 -2.52
CA VAL A 141 -19.70 55.04 -2.25
C VAL A 141 -20.60 54.70 -3.46
N ARG A 142 -20.18 55.07 -4.66
CA ARG A 142 -20.95 54.75 -5.87
C ARG A 142 -21.06 53.25 -6.12
N ASP A 143 -19.97 52.50 -5.94
CA ASP A 143 -19.98 51.04 -6.08
C ASP A 143 -20.82 50.37 -4.99
N ALA A 144 -20.83 50.91 -3.77
CA ALA A 144 -21.68 50.44 -2.67
C ALA A 144 -23.18 50.68 -3.02
N LYS A 145 -23.56 51.92 -3.47
CA LYS A 145 -24.91 52.26 -3.90
C LYS A 145 -25.38 51.35 -5.02
N ARG A 146 -24.54 51.12 -6.02
CA ARG A 146 -24.86 50.21 -7.14
C ARG A 146 -25.13 48.77 -6.64
N ARG A 147 -24.30 48.27 -5.74
CA ARG A 147 -24.49 46.91 -5.20
C ARG A 147 -25.77 46.76 -4.39
N ILE A 148 -26.11 47.74 -3.58
CA ILE A 148 -27.37 47.77 -2.84
C ILE A 148 -28.57 47.80 -3.80
N LEU A 149 -28.52 48.63 -4.85
CA LEU A 149 -29.61 48.74 -5.84
C LEU A 149 -29.80 47.45 -6.67
N VAL A 150 -28.77 46.70 -6.89
CA VAL A 150 -28.84 45.41 -7.62
C VAL A 150 -29.29 44.23 -6.73
N GLY A 151 -29.62 44.51 -5.48
CA GLY A 151 -30.16 43.50 -4.52
C GLY A 151 -29.13 42.95 -3.54
N GLY A 152 -28.05 43.71 -3.28
CA GLY A 152 -27.07 43.37 -2.22
C GLY A 152 -27.70 43.58 -0.83
N PHE A 153 -27.28 42.79 0.15
CA PHE A 153 -27.59 42.99 1.56
C PHE A 153 -26.99 44.31 2.01
N SER A 154 -27.81 45.31 2.28
CA SER A 154 -27.38 46.67 2.59
C SER A 154 -26.40 46.74 3.77
N SER A 155 -26.68 46.00 4.85
CA SER A 155 -25.82 45.96 6.04
C SER A 155 -24.43 45.42 5.73
N LEU A 156 -24.29 44.40 4.91
CA LEU A 156 -23.00 43.82 4.51
C LEU A 156 -22.25 44.78 3.57
N VAL A 157 -22.92 45.40 2.62
CA VAL A 157 -22.30 46.36 1.69
C VAL A 157 -21.82 47.60 2.42
N LEU A 158 -22.53 48.06 3.44
CA LEU A 158 -22.10 49.21 4.28
C LEU A 158 -20.92 48.84 5.20
N ALA A 159 -20.90 47.63 5.73
CA ALA A 159 -19.78 47.12 6.52
C ALA A 159 -18.52 46.83 5.68
N ASP A 160 -18.67 46.48 4.39
CA ASP A 160 -17.59 46.27 3.43
C ASP A 160 -17.88 46.92 2.07
N PRO A 161 -17.80 48.24 1.97
CA PRO A 161 -18.05 48.96 0.73
C PRO A 161 -16.97 48.69 -0.33
N THR A 162 -15.81 48.16 0.04
CA THR A 162 -14.72 47.81 -0.88
C THR A 162 -14.96 46.51 -1.64
N GLY A 163 -15.83 45.62 -1.12
CA GLY A 163 -16.06 44.27 -1.66
C GLY A 163 -14.94 43.27 -1.38
N PHE A 164 -14.09 43.61 -0.43
CA PHE A 164 -12.99 42.71 -0.03
C PHE A 164 -13.51 41.39 0.53
N ALA A 165 -14.53 41.41 1.39
CA ALA A 165 -15.14 40.21 1.93
C ALA A 165 -15.69 39.28 0.85
N ALA A 166 -16.36 39.87 -0.17
CA ALA A 166 -16.90 39.10 -1.29
C ALA A 166 -15.75 38.43 -2.10
N SER A 167 -14.64 39.14 -2.31
CA SER A 167 -13.46 38.54 -2.98
C SER A 167 -12.85 37.38 -2.19
N ARG A 168 -12.90 37.43 -0.85
CA ARG A 168 -12.38 36.35 0.00
C ARG A 168 -13.32 35.15 0.07
N LEU A 169 -14.63 35.36 -0.01
CA LEU A 169 -15.60 34.26 -0.16
C LEU A 169 -15.40 33.49 -1.48
N ALA A 170 -15.06 34.17 -2.56
CA ALA A 170 -14.72 33.51 -3.83
C ALA A 170 -13.50 32.56 -3.68
N VAL A 171 -12.53 32.91 -2.81
CA VAL A 171 -11.40 32.02 -2.49
C VAL A 171 -11.85 30.78 -1.71
N LEU A 172 -12.83 30.91 -0.80
CA LEU A 172 -13.40 29.73 -0.10
C LEU A 172 -14.16 28.81 -1.07
N GLU A 173 -14.86 29.36 -2.03
CA GLU A 173 -15.54 28.58 -3.07
C GLU A 173 -14.51 27.82 -3.94
N ARG A 174 -13.39 28.45 -4.27
CA ARG A 174 -12.26 27.81 -4.93
C ARG A 174 -11.69 26.64 -4.09
N PHE A 175 -11.65 26.79 -2.75
CA PHE A 175 -11.26 25.66 -1.88
C PHE A 175 -12.26 24.49 -1.99
N ARG A 176 -13.57 24.77 -1.96
CA ARG A 176 -14.61 23.73 -2.10
C ARG A 176 -14.41 22.94 -3.39
N SER A 177 -14.19 23.65 -4.49
CA SER A 177 -13.91 23.06 -5.80
C SER A 177 -12.59 22.26 -5.83
N ALA A 178 -11.49 22.85 -5.34
CA ALA A 178 -10.17 22.21 -5.34
C ALA A 178 -10.10 21.00 -4.40
N ALA A 179 -10.86 20.99 -3.30
CA ALA A 179 -10.93 19.86 -2.38
C ALA A 179 -11.97 18.80 -2.80
N SER A 180 -12.66 19.02 -3.93
CA SER A 180 -13.72 18.14 -4.46
C SER A 180 -14.83 17.84 -3.46
N PHE A 181 -15.15 18.82 -2.56
CA PHE A 181 -16.25 18.68 -1.62
C PHE A 181 -17.58 19.03 -2.29
N HIS A 182 -18.50 18.05 -2.30
CA HIS A 182 -19.88 18.24 -2.72
C HIS A 182 -20.78 18.35 -1.50
N LEU A 183 -21.33 19.54 -1.30
CA LEU A 183 -22.23 19.88 -0.19
C LEU A 183 -23.53 20.42 -0.76
N LYS A 184 -24.60 20.27 0.02
CA LYS A 184 -25.91 20.84 -0.33
C LYS A 184 -25.83 22.37 -0.32
N ASP A 185 -26.25 22.99 -1.40
CA ASP A 185 -26.19 24.44 -1.56
C ASP A 185 -27.13 25.17 -0.55
N GLY A 186 -26.63 26.27 0.01
CA GLY A 186 -27.41 27.14 0.92
C GLY A 186 -27.42 26.69 2.38
N GLU A 187 -26.78 25.58 2.75
CA GLU A 187 -26.68 25.15 4.14
C GLU A 187 -25.28 25.44 4.74
N SER A 188 -25.22 25.90 5.99
CA SER A 188 -23.97 26.08 6.74
C SER A 188 -23.44 24.74 7.26
N ALA A 189 -24.31 23.76 7.51
CA ALA A 189 -23.97 22.42 7.96
C ALA A 189 -23.32 21.58 6.84
N ILE A 190 -22.52 20.60 7.21
CA ILE A 190 -21.88 19.69 6.26
C ILE A 190 -22.88 18.60 5.88
N VAL A 191 -23.72 18.89 4.89
CA VAL A 191 -24.80 18.00 4.42
C VAL A 191 -24.50 17.54 3.00
N SER A 192 -24.77 16.26 2.71
CA SER A 192 -24.63 15.69 1.37
C SER A 192 -25.62 16.31 0.37
N PRO A 193 -25.36 16.28 -0.94
CA PRO A 193 -26.25 16.88 -1.96
C PRO A 193 -27.65 16.30 -1.94
N ASP A 194 -27.83 15.02 -1.59
CA ASP A 194 -29.14 14.35 -1.47
C ASP A 194 -29.94 14.78 -0.22
N GLY A 195 -29.30 15.48 0.72
CA GLY A 195 -29.92 15.93 1.96
C GLY A 195 -30.22 14.83 2.99
N LEU A 196 -29.70 13.63 2.79
CA LEU A 196 -29.92 12.47 3.67
C LEU A 196 -28.80 12.25 4.69
N HIS A 197 -27.64 12.83 4.46
CA HIS A 197 -26.45 12.60 5.28
C HIS A 197 -25.88 13.91 5.82
N ARG A 198 -25.50 13.91 7.09
CA ARG A 198 -24.80 15.04 7.72
C ARG A 198 -23.54 14.54 8.40
N LEU A 199 -22.43 15.26 8.17
CA LEU A 199 -21.11 14.93 8.71
C LEU A 199 -20.73 15.91 9.81
N VAL A 200 -20.28 15.37 10.96
CA VAL A 200 -19.65 16.12 12.04
C VAL A 200 -18.21 15.70 12.12
N LEU A 201 -17.29 16.63 11.90
CA LEU A 201 -15.85 16.36 11.92
C LEU A 201 -15.27 16.63 13.31
N ILE A 202 -14.40 15.73 13.77
CA ILE A 202 -13.84 15.74 15.11
C ILE A 202 -12.32 15.70 14.99
N GLU A 203 -11.68 16.60 15.67
CA GLU A 203 -10.22 16.68 15.82
C GLU A 203 -9.81 16.24 17.20
N SER A 204 -8.76 15.42 17.28
CA SER A 204 -8.22 14.89 18.53
C SER A 204 -6.71 15.09 18.61
N ASP A 205 -6.21 15.37 19.83
CA ASP A 205 -4.77 15.39 20.13
C ASP A 205 -4.22 13.98 20.43
N VAL A 206 -5.09 12.97 20.51
CA VAL A 206 -4.69 11.58 20.68
C VAL A 206 -4.09 11.07 19.36
N PRO A 207 -2.84 10.58 19.35
CA PRO A 207 -2.24 10.05 18.13
C PRO A 207 -3.03 8.86 17.57
N ALA A 208 -3.22 8.78 16.25
CA ALA A 208 -3.93 7.68 15.60
C ALA A 208 -3.33 6.28 15.90
N SER A 209 -2.06 6.23 16.31
CA SER A 209 -1.37 5.02 16.75
C SER A 209 -1.66 4.62 18.21
N ASP A 210 -2.28 5.48 19.03
CA ASP A 210 -2.68 5.18 20.42
C ASP A 210 -4.06 4.50 20.46
N SER A 211 -4.06 3.19 20.43
CA SER A 211 -5.29 2.39 20.49
C SER A 211 -6.03 2.53 21.83
N ALA A 212 -5.32 2.76 22.95
CA ALA A 212 -5.94 2.90 24.27
C ALA A 212 -6.62 4.27 24.42
N GLY A 213 -5.98 5.33 23.93
CA GLY A 213 -6.57 6.66 23.82
C GLY A 213 -7.77 6.65 22.88
N GLY A 214 -7.62 6.06 21.70
CA GLY A 214 -8.68 5.93 20.72
C GLY A 214 -9.92 5.16 21.23
N ARG A 215 -9.73 4.10 22.03
CA ARG A 215 -10.88 3.41 22.67
C ARG A 215 -11.62 4.30 23.65
N ARG A 216 -10.91 5.07 24.46
CA ARG A 216 -11.54 6.01 25.40
C ARG A 216 -12.37 7.06 24.65
N LEU A 217 -11.87 7.53 23.50
CA LEU A 217 -12.60 8.44 22.62
C LEU A 217 -13.85 7.76 22.05
N LEU A 218 -13.72 6.55 21.51
CA LEU A 218 -14.85 5.80 20.96
C LEU A 218 -15.93 5.55 22.01
N ASP A 219 -15.56 5.04 23.20
CA ASP A 219 -16.47 4.79 24.31
C ASP A 219 -17.18 6.06 24.79
N ALA A 220 -16.48 7.22 24.73
CA ALA A 220 -17.09 8.50 25.08
C ALA A 220 -18.05 8.99 24.00
N MET A 221 -17.71 8.87 22.73
CA MET A 221 -18.56 9.21 21.59
C MET A 221 -19.84 8.35 21.59
N GLU A 222 -19.71 7.03 21.73
CA GLU A 222 -20.86 6.12 21.78
C GLU A 222 -21.81 6.43 22.96
N ARG A 223 -21.27 6.79 24.12
CA ARG A 223 -22.09 7.22 25.29
C ARG A 223 -22.87 8.48 24.99
N ILE A 224 -22.25 9.49 24.38
CA ILE A 224 -22.93 10.74 24.04
C ILE A 224 -23.99 10.51 22.97
N LEU A 225 -23.67 9.72 21.93
CA LEU A 225 -24.65 9.36 20.90
C LEU A 225 -25.86 8.59 21.48
N ALA A 226 -25.61 7.67 22.41
CA ALA A 226 -26.70 6.95 23.10
C ALA A 226 -27.55 7.84 24.02
N ALA A 227 -26.97 8.94 24.54
CA ALA A 227 -27.70 9.91 25.37
C ALA A 227 -28.65 10.81 24.56
N HIS A 228 -28.39 10.95 23.24
CA HIS A 228 -29.17 11.79 22.33
C HIS A 228 -29.86 10.94 21.25
N PRO A 229 -30.88 10.15 21.57
CA PRO A 229 -31.56 9.31 20.60
C PRO A 229 -32.31 10.16 19.57
N MET A 230 -32.09 9.89 18.27
CA MET A 230 -32.72 10.59 17.15
C MET A 230 -33.62 9.63 16.38
N GLN A 231 -34.91 10.01 16.20
CA GLN A 231 -35.85 9.17 15.46
C GLN A 231 -35.56 9.23 13.95
N GLY A 232 -35.45 8.08 13.30
CA GLY A 232 -35.20 8.01 11.85
C GLY A 232 -33.78 8.45 11.43
N VAL A 233 -32.85 8.60 12.37
CA VAL A 233 -31.47 8.96 12.08
C VAL A 233 -30.52 8.00 12.77
N ARG A 234 -29.63 7.42 11.99
CA ARG A 234 -28.52 6.55 12.45
C ARG A 234 -27.24 7.37 12.53
N ALA A 235 -26.46 7.16 13.58
CA ALA A 235 -25.16 7.80 13.77
C ALA A 235 -24.05 6.76 13.74
N ASP A 236 -23.12 6.89 12.81
CA ASP A 236 -21.97 6.00 12.62
C ASP A 236 -20.66 6.75 12.94
N PRO A 237 -19.97 6.43 14.05
CA PRO A 237 -18.70 7.05 14.38
C PRO A 237 -17.57 6.48 13.51
N LEU A 238 -16.81 7.36 12.88
CA LEU A 238 -15.61 7.08 12.08
C LEU A 238 -14.39 7.68 12.80
N LEU A 239 -13.62 6.85 13.48
CA LEU A 239 -12.41 7.32 14.16
C LEU A 239 -11.18 7.05 13.31
N ALA A 240 -10.25 8.01 13.27
CA ALA A 240 -8.91 7.82 12.73
C ALA A 240 -8.16 6.65 13.41
N HIS A 241 -8.49 6.37 14.68
CA HIS A 241 -7.94 5.28 15.48
C HIS A 241 -8.57 3.91 15.20
N ALA A 242 -9.69 3.86 14.47
CA ALA A 242 -10.50 2.63 14.33
C ALA A 242 -9.69 1.45 13.76
N HIS A 243 -8.83 1.71 12.78
CA HIS A 243 -7.92 0.70 12.22
C HIS A 243 -6.93 0.17 13.27
N THR A 244 -6.32 1.06 14.06
CA THR A 244 -5.36 0.67 15.12
C THR A 244 -6.05 -0.11 16.24
N ILE A 245 -7.23 0.33 16.67
CA ILE A 245 -8.04 -0.33 17.70
C ILE A 245 -8.42 -1.74 17.28
N GLU A 246 -8.94 -1.91 16.06
CA GLU A 246 -9.41 -3.20 15.57
C GLU A 246 -8.24 -4.15 15.29
N ASN A 247 -7.16 -3.68 14.66
CA ASN A 247 -5.95 -4.47 14.44
C ASN A 247 -5.35 -4.97 15.76
N GLU A 248 -5.23 -4.10 16.78
CA GLU A 248 -4.77 -4.52 18.10
C GLU A 248 -5.70 -5.54 18.74
N ARG A 249 -7.03 -5.36 18.64
CA ARG A 249 -8.04 -6.29 19.15
C ARG A 249 -7.89 -7.67 18.50
N VAL A 250 -7.78 -7.70 17.18
CA VAL A 250 -7.63 -8.92 16.39
C VAL A 250 -6.32 -9.62 16.73
N ILE A 251 -5.18 -8.89 16.73
CA ILE A 251 -3.87 -9.48 17.08
C ILE A 251 -3.86 -10.06 18.49
N LYS A 252 -4.42 -9.36 19.48
CA LYS A 252 -4.52 -9.88 20.86
C LYS A 252 -5.41 -11.13 20.95
N ALA A 253 -6.51 -11.17 20.19
CA ALA A 253 -7.36 -12.34 20.09
C ALA A 253 -6.62 -13.52 19.43
N ASP A 254 -5.88 -13.24 18.36
CA ASP A 254 -5.08 -14.22 17.63
C ASP A 254 -3.97 -14.83 18.48
N VAL A 255 -3.27 -14.03 19.27
CA VAL A 255 -2.26 -14.54 20.22
C VAL A 255 -2.89 -15.53 21.19
N LYS A 256 -4.07 -15.20 21.78
CA LYS A 256 -4.78 -16.10 22.69
C LYS A 256 -5.23 -17.37 21.96
N LEU A 257 -5.84 -17.22 20.77
CA LEU A 257 -6.30 -18.34 19.95
C LEU A 257 -5.13 -19.25 19.54
N ALA A 258 -4.01 -18.67 19.06
CA ALA A 258 -2.82 -19.44 18.69
C ALA A 258 -2.25 -20.22 19.87
N CYS A 259 -2.20 -19.64 21.07
CA CYS A 259 -1.79 -20.36 22.28
C CYS A 259 -2.73 -21.55 22.59
N CYS A 260 -4.05 -21.33 22.58
CA CYS A 260 -5.04 -22.36 22.81
C CYS A 260 -4.96 -23.49 21.77
N LEU A 261 -4.91 -23.13 20.47
CA LEU A 261 -4.82 -24.10 19.38
C LEU A 261 -3.48 -24.84 19.38
N SER A 262 -2.39 -24.17 19.75
CA SER A 262 -1.08 -24.84 19.91
C SER A 262 -1.17 -25.94 20.95
N VAL A 263 -1.74 -25.66 22.13
CA VAL A 263 -1.93 -26.70 23.16
C VAL A 263 -2.86 -27.81 22.66
N LEU A 264 -3.98 -27.44 22.01
CA LEU A 264 -4.99 -28.37 21.51
C LEU A 264 -4.43 -29.33 20.44
N PHE A 265 -3.57 -28.82 19.52
CA PHE A 265 -3.03 -29.64 18.44
C PHE A 265 -1.72 -30.35 18.84
N PHE A 266 -0.79 -29.65 19.49
CA PHE A 266 0.50 -30.25 19.83
C PHE A 266 0.41 -31.30 20.94
N LEU A 267 -0.42 -31.07 21.99
CA LEU A 267 -0.47 -31.96 23.13
C LEU A 267 -1.00 -33.37 22.77
N PRO A 268 -2.19 -33.52 22.15
CA PRO A 268 -2.69 -34.84 21.75
C PRO A 268 -1.79 -35.49 20.71
N MET A 269 -1.30 -34.72 19.74
CA MET A 269 -0.45 -35.22 18.66
C MET A 269 0.85 -35.80 19.21
N ILE A 270 1.55 -35.11 20.11
CA ILE A 270 2.76 -35.60 20.74
C ILE A 270 2.50 -36.84 21.60
N LEU A 271 1.44 -36.82 22.39
CA LEU A 271 1.07 -37.97 23.23
C LEU A 271 0.70 -39.22 22.39
N LEU A 272 0.01 -39.05 21.28
CA LEU A 272 -0.31 -40.13 20.35
C LEU A 272 0.94 -40.66 19.62
N MET A 273 1.79 -39.75 19.12
CA MET A 273 2.99 -40.11 18.38
C MET A 273 4.03 -40.81 19.23
N PHE A 274 4.20 -40.36 20.48
CA PHE A 274 5.20 -40.89 21.41
C PHE A 274 4.60 -41.84 22.46
N ARG A 275 3.45 -42.44 22.18
CA ARG A 275 2.78 -43.45 23.01
C ARG A 275 2.56 -43.04 24.46
N ARG A 276 2.10 -41.77 24.66
CA ARG A 276 1.83 -41.18 25.98
C ARG A 276 3.06 -41.06 26.90
N ASP A 277 4.28 -41.05 26.35
CA ASP A 277 5.47 -40.72 27.13
C ASP A 277 5.42 -39.22 27.48
N LEU A 278 5.14 -38.91 28.74
CA LEU A 278 5.05 -37.51 29.23
C LEU A 278 6.35 -36.70 29.01
N ARG A 279 7.51 -37.37 28.84
CA ARG A 279 8.78 -36.69 28.57
C ARG A 279 8.82 -36.10 27.19
N ALA A 280 8.00 -36.59 26.27
CA ALA A 280 7.83 -36.01 24.95
C ALA A 280 7.24 -34.60 25.01
N LEU A 281 6.57 -34.23 26.10
CA LEU A 281 6.06 -32.87 26.30
C LEU A 281 7.16 -31.81 26.40
N ALA A 282 8.40 -32.22 26.74
CA ALA A 282 9.56 -31.28 26.67
C ALA A 282 9.86 -30.79 25.25
N ILE A 283 9.44 -31.54 24.22
CA ILE A 283 9.67 -31.20 22.82
C ILE A 283 9.15 -29.80 22.46
N PRO A 284 7.86 -29.44 22.70
CA PRO A 284 7.37 -28.08 22.44
C PRO A 284 7.74 -27.08 23.54
N VAL A 285 8.01 -27.54 24.77
CA VAL A 285 8.30 -26.62 25.91
C VAL A 285 9.64 -25.90 25.72
N PHE A 286 10.68 -26.57 25.22
CA PHE A 286 11.97 -25.91 25.01
C PHE A 286 11.90 -24.77 24.00
N PRO A 287 11.33 -24.95 22.80
CA PRO A 287 11.11 -23.83 21.87
C PRO A 287 10.25 -22.71 22.44
N ALA A 288 9.22 -23.03 23.21
CA ALA A 288 8.33 -22.03 23.82
C ALA A 288 9.09 -21.10 24.79
N VAL A 289 9.91 -21.71 25.68
CA VAL A 289 10.73 -20.93 26.62
C VAL A 289 11.81 -20.11 25.91
N VAL A 290 12.41 -20.68 24.84
CA VAL A 290 13.39 -19.96 24.02
C VAL A 290 12.75 -18.80 23.28
N SER A 291 11.53 -18.97 22.75
CA SER A 291 10.81 -17.88 22.07
C SER A 291 10.55 -16.71 23.02
N LEU A 292 10.16 -16.99 24.28
CA LEU A 292 10.01 -15.94 25.28
C LEU A 292 11.34 -15.20 25.57
N ALA A 293 12.43 -15.94 25.70
CA ALA A 293 13.75 -15.33 25.89
C ALA A 293 14.22 -14.52 24.66
N ALA A 294 13.95 -15.04 23.46
CA ALA A 294 14.27 -14.34 22.22
C ALA A 294 13.48 -13.03 22.03
N ALA A 295 12.21 -13.00 22.48
CA ALA A 295 11.43 -11.76 22.51
C ALA A 295 12.08 -10.71 23.41
N GLY A 296 12.70 -11.13 24.54
CA GLY A 296 13.48 -10.24 25.40
C GLY A 296 14.69 -9.64 24.70
N LEU A 297 15.36 -10.41 23.86
CA LEU A 297 16.51 -9.91 23.10
C LEU A 297 16.11 -8.82 22.08
N LEU A 298 14.90 -8.87 21.55
CA LEU A 298 14.38 -7.82 20.65
C LEU A 298 14.18 -6.48 21.36
N ALA A 299 13.98 -6.48 22.67
CA ALA A 299 13.79 -5.27 23.46
C ALA A 299 15.11 -4.55 23.81
N ILE A 300 16.28 -5.18 23.62
CA ILE A 300 17.60 -4.61 23.98
C ILE A 300 17.90 -3.31 23.22
N PRO A 301 17.61 -3.16 21.92
CA PRO A 301 17.87 -1.92 21.19
C PRO A 301 17.06 -0.69 21.67
N GLY A 302 16.05 -0.88 22.54
CA GLY A 302 15.18 0.19 23.00
C GLY A 302 14.05 0.54 22.02
N GLU A 303 13.98 -0.15 20.88
CA GLU A 303 12.85 -0.04 19.94
C GLU A 303 11.66 -0.85 20.46
N PRO A 304 10.40 -0.40 20.21
CA PRO A 304 9.23 -1.16 20.60
C PRO A 304 9.18 -2.51 19.89
N VAL A 305 8.84 -3.57 20.63
CA VAL A 305 8.65 -4.90 20.07
C VAL A 305 7.29 -4.97 19.38
N LEU A 306 7.28 -5.38 18.12
CA LEU A 306 6.06 -5.45 17.35
C LEU A 306 5.20 -6.65 17.77
N LEU A 307 3.93 -6.39 18.08
CA LEU A 307 3.00 -7.41 18.58
C LEU A 307 2.83 -8.58 17.61
N PHE A 308 2.80 -8.34 16.30
CA PHE A 308 2.66 -9.41 15.32
C PHE A 308 3.87 -10.35 15.31
N VAL A 309 5.09 -9.85 15.61
CA VAL A 309 6.29 -10.69 15.74
C VAL A 309 6.14 -11.67 16.90
N THR A 310 5.64 -11.20 18.04
CA THR A 310 5.39 -12.08 19.20
C THR A 310 4.29 -13.09 18.93
N ALA A 311 3.27 -12.72 18.13
CA ALA A 311 2.19 -13.62 17.72
C ALA A 311 2.71 -14.82 16.90
N THR A 312 3.85 -14.68 16.20
CA THR A 312 4.48 -15.79 15.47
C THR A 312 5.24 -16.79 16.35
N GLY A 313 5.27 -16.60 17.68
CA GLY A 313 5.89 -17.54 18.61
C GLY A 313 5.38 -18.99 18.47
N GLY A 314 4.09 -19.17 18.15
CA GLY A 314 3.51 -20.49 17.83
C GLY A 314 4.16 -21.13 16.59
N LEU A 315 4.52 -20.35 15.59
CA LEU A 315 5.25 -20.82 14.42
C LEU A 315 6.67 -21.28 14.82
N VAL A 316 7.39 -20.50 15.64
CA VAL A 316 8.73 -20.90 16.14
C VAL A 316 8.67 -22.23 16.87
N ILE A 317 7.64 -22.45 17.70
CA ILE A 317 7.45 -23.72 18.39
C ILE A 317 7.29 -24.84 17.34
N GLY A 318 6.42 -24.65 16.35
CA GLY A 318 6.18 -25.62 15.27
C GLY A 318 7.46 -25.99 14.50
N LEU A 319 8.34 -25.02 14.26
CA LEU A 319 9.61 -25.20 13.53
C LEU A 319 10.69 -25.89 14.37
N ALA A 320 10.87 -25.48 15.61
CA ALA A 320 11.95 -25.95 16.46
C ALA A 320 11.64 -27.30 17.16
N VAL A 321 10.36 -27.72 17.15
CA VAL A 321 9.92 -29.05 17.63
C VAL A 321 10.69 -30.16 16.91
N ASP A 322 11.09 -29.99 15.68
CA ASP A 322 11.82 -30.95 14.85
C ASP A 322 13.09 -31.43 15.51
N TYR A 323 13.82 -30.55 16.17
CA TYR A 323 15.05 -30.91 16.88
C TYR A 323 14.76 -31.87 18.04
N GLY A 324 13.70 -31.61 18.80
CA GLY A 324 13.24 -32.45 19.88
C GLY A 324 12.80 -33.85 19.43
N VAL A 325 12.06 -33.90 18.31
CA VAL A 325 11.62 -35.17 17.69
C VAL A 325 12.81 -36.02 17.28
N HIS A 326 13.78 -35.44 16.59
CA HIS A 326 14.97 -36.17 16.16
C HIS A 326 15.85 -36.63 17.33
N VAL A 327 16.03 -35.80 18.38
CA VAL A 327 16.74 -36.18 19.60
C VAL A 327 16.01 -37.32 20.33
N TYR A 328 14.66 -37.23 20.47
CA TYR A 328 13.85 -38.27 21.06
C TYR A 328 14.02 -39.61 20.34
N MET A 329 13.85 -39.60 18.99
CA MET A 329 14.00 -40.81 18.18
C MET A 329 15.42 -41.43 18.26
N ALA A 330 16.49 -40.58 18.26
CA ALA A 330 17.86 -41.05 18.42
C ALA A 330 18.10 -41.67 19.78
N MET A 331 17.54 -41.11 20.85
CA MET A 331 17.72 -41.60 22.22
C MET A 331 16.97 -42.91 22.52
N GLN A 332 15.98 -43.31 21.74
CA GLN A 332 15.23 -44.55 21.84
C GLN A 332 15.89 -45.73 21.07
N THR A 333 17.11 -45.55 20.56
CA THR A 333 17.86 -46.59 19.84
C THR A 333 18.78 -47.36 20.77
N PRO A 334 19.29 -48.57 20.39
CA PRO A 334 20.23 -49.36 21.23
C PRO A 334 21.50 -48.66 21.65
N PHE A 335 22.00 -47.71 20.83
CA PHE A 335 23.18 -46.91 21.10
C PHE A 335 22.91 -45.43 21.09
N PRO A 336 22.19 -44.89 22.07
CA PRO A 336 21.54 -43.56 21.99
C PRO A 336 22.55 -42.44 21.79
N VAL A 337 23.61 -42.34 22.57
CA VAL A 337 24.59 -41.27 22.47
C VAL A 337 25.33 -41.29 21.13
N ARG A 338 25.72 -42.51 20.69
CA ARG A 338 26.42 -42.68 19.40
C ARG A 338 25.54 -42.26 18.23
N ARG A 339 24.24 -42.66 18.27
CA ARG A 339 23.26 -42.27 17.25
C ARG A 339 22.97 -40.80 17.24
N LEU A 340 22.81 -40.20 18.42
CA LEU A 340 22.59 -38.75 18.53
C LEU A 340 23.78 -37.95 17.99
N VAL A 341 25.02 -38.37 18.35
CA VAL A 341 26.24 -37.74 17.83
C VAL A 341 26.38 -37.91 16.30
N SER A 342 25.90 -39.03 15.72
CA SER A 342 25.92 -39.20 14.26
C SER A 342 24.82 -38.40 13.52
N ALA A 343 23.69 -38.10 14.19
CA ALA A 343 22.61 -37.28 13.66
C ALA A 343 22.87 -35.76 13.84
N ALA A 344 23.74 -35.39 14.80
CA ALA A 344 24.00 -34.01 15.14
C ALA A 344 24.46 -33.11 13.96
N PRO A 345 25.28 -33.57 13.00
CA PRO A 345 25.65 -32.75 11.84
C PRO A 345 24.46 -32.36 10.96
N ALA A 346 23.50 -33.26 10.75
CA ALA A 346 22.29 -32.96 9.99
C ALA A 346 21.38 -31.98 10.75
N LEU A 347 21.22 -32.14 12.08
CA LEU A 347 20.48 -31.21 12.93
C LEU A 347 21.09 -29.78 12.91
N LEU A 348 22.43 -29.73 12.99
CA LEU A 348 23.14 -28.43 12.89
C LEU A 348 22.98 -27.80 11.52
N THR A 349 23.02 -28.59 10.47
CA THR A 349 22.85 -28.08 9.09
C THR A 349 21.43 -27.55 8.90
N GLY A 350 20.40 -28.30 9.32
CA GLY A 350 19.03 -27.82 9.26
C GLY A 350 18.82 -26.53 10.07
N ALA A 351 19.32 -26.49 11.32
CA ALA A 351 19.22 -25.25 12.10
C ALA A 351 20.00 -24.09 11.46
N ALA A 352 21.13 -24.36 10.82
CA ALA A 352 21.93 -23.33 10.14
C ALA A 352 21.27 -22.82 8.87
N THR A 353 20.66 -23.70 8.06
CA THR A 353 19.92 -23.29 6.85
C THR A 353 18.72 -22.44 7.20
N SER A 354 17.90 -22.89 8.14
CA SER A 354 16.72 -22.14 8.58
C SER A 354 17.13 -20.82 9.24
N ALA A 355 18.11 -20.84 10.17
CA ALA A 355 18.60 -19.61 10.81
C ALA A 355 19.19 -18.61 9.80
N ALA A 356 19.93 -19.08 8.78
CA ALA A 356 20.49 -18.21 7.75
C ALA A 356 19.41 -17.51 6.94
N VAL A 357 18.34 -18.20 6.53
CA VAL A 357 17.20 -17.62 5.82
C VAL A 357 16.58 -16.50 6.64
N PHE A 358 16.27 -16.77 7.92
CA PHE A 358 15.62 -15.76 8.78
C PHE A 358 16.57 -14.62 9.14
N LEU A 359 17.85 -14.86 9.40
CA LEU A 359 18.82 -13.80 9.69
C LEU A 359 19.11 -12.93 8.46
N LEU A 360 19.01 -13.47 7.25
CA LEU A 360 19.12 -12.66 6.03
C LEU A 360 17.92 -11.74 5.84
N LEU A 361 16.73 -12.12 6.32
CA LEU A 361 15.59 -11.19 6.38
C LEU A 361 15.87 -10.01 7.34
N ALA A 362 16.75 -10.16 8.30
CA ALA A 362 17.18 -9.05 9.16
C ALA A 362 17.98 -7.96 8.42
N LEU A 363 18.44 -8.23 7.20
CA LEU A 363 19.10 -7.24 6.33
C LEU A 363 18.11 -6.37 5.57
N THR A 364 16.80 -6.67 5.63
CA THR A 364 15.79 -5.82 4.98
C THR A 364 15.70 -4.46 5.68
N PRO A 365 15.45 -3.38 4.95
CA PRO A 365 15.18 -2.08 5.56
C PRO A 365 13.79 -2.01 6.22
N ILE A 366 13.01 -3.09 6.20
CA ILE A 366 11.65 -3.17 6.77
C ILE A 366 11.76 -3.56 8.26
N PRO A 367 11.49 -2.65 9.23
CA PRO A 367 11.71 -2.93 10.65
C PRO A 367 10.95 -4.17 11.15
N GLY A 368 9.72 -4.36 10.70
CA GLY A 368 8.91 -5.52 11.09
C GLY A 368 9.47 -6.84 10.59
N VAL A 369 9.91 -6.91 9.34
CA VAL A 369 10.54 -8.10 8.75
C VAL A 369 11.92 -8.35 9.40
N ARG A 370 12.66 -7.29 9.72
CA ARG A 370 13.93 -7.36 10.46
C ARG A 370 13.75 -7.99 11.83
N GLN A 371 12.81 -7.48 12.64
CA GLN A 371 12.51 -8.05 13.96
C GLN A 371 12.07 -9.50 13.88
N PHE A 372 11.19 -9.83 12.92
CA PHE A 372 10.74 -11.18 12.65
C PHE A 372 11.91 -12.12 12.28
N GLY A 373 12.79 -11.67 11.40
CA GLY A 373 13.98 -12.42 10.98
C GLY A 373 14.93 -12.70 12.15
N VAL A 374 15.23 -11.69 12.98
CA VAL A 374 16.06 -11.85 14.18
C VAL A 374 15.40 -12.78 15.19
N PHE A 375 14.10 -12.60 15.44
CA PHE A 375 13.34 -13.40 16.42
C PHE A 375 13.43 -14.89 16.10
N ILE A 376 13.10 -15.28 14.88
CA ILE A 376 13.11 -16.69 14.49
C ILE A 376 14.56 -17.19 14.29
N GLY A 377 15.38 -16.37 13.62
CA GLY A 377 16.77 -16.73 13.32
C GLY A 377 17.64 -17.01 14.56
N VAL A 378 17.34 -16.36 15.69
CA VAL A 378 17.99 -16.62 16.99
C VAL A 378 17.29 -17.76 17.74
N SER A 379 15.96 -17.84 17.68
CA SER A 379 15.17 -18.86 18.41
C SER A 379 15.50 -20.28 17.95
N LEU A 380 15.69 -20.52 16.65
CA LEU A 380 15.95 -21.85 16.11
C LEU A 380 17.27 -22.45 16.62
N PRO A 381 18.44 -21.84 16.44
CA PRO A 381 19.69 -22.40 16.95
C PRO A 381 19.73 -22.46 18.48
N ALA A 382 19.12 -21.50 19.19
CA ALA A 382 19.04 -21.55 20.65
C ALA A 382 18.18 -22.72 21.12
N SER A 383 17.05 -23.01 20.44
CA SER A 383 16.23 -24.19 20.70
C SER A 383 16.97 -25.50 20.46
N LEU A 384 17.77 -25.59 19.38
CA LEU A 384 18.62 -26.77 19.14
C LEU A 384 19.66 -26.95 20.25
N ILE A 385 20.36 -25.88 20.65
CA ILE A 385 21.37 -25.92 21.73
C ILE A 385 20.72 -26.40 23.03
N LEU A 386 19.61 -25.82 23.43
CA LEU A 386 18.87 -26.18 24.64
C LEU A 386 18.43 -27.65 24.61
N THR A 387 17.88 -28.07 23.46
CA THR A 387 17.43 -29.45 23.23
C THR A 387 18.60 -30.45 23.33
N LEU A 388 19.74 -30.18 22.68
CA LEU A 388 20.91 -31.04 22.74
C LEU A 388 21.59 -31.08 24.13
N LEU A 389 21.45 -30.00 24.90
CA LEU A 389 22.02 -29.88 26.25
C LEU A 389 21.18 -30.62 27.28
N LEU A 390 19.86 -30.43 27.31
CA LEU A 390 18.99 -30.88 28.39
C LEU A 390 18.22 -32.16 28.06
N TYR A 391 17.71 -32.32 26.85
CA TYR A 391 16.76 -33.39 26.53
C TYR A 391 17.38 -34.79 26.60
N PRO A 392 18.64 -35.05 26.21
CA PRO A 392 19.25 -36.37 26.35
C PRO A 392 19.32 -36.88 27.80
N SER A 393 19.51 -35.99 28.79
CA SER A 393 19.55 -36.36 30.20
C SER A 393 18.15 -36.77 30.75
N MET A 394 17.11 -36.11 30.26
CA MET A 394 15.70 -36.46 30.62
C MET A 394 15.30 -37.82 30.04
N LEU A 395 15.81 -38.19 28.88
CA LEU A 395 15.50 -39.44 28.19
C LEU A 395 16.41 -40.61 28.58
N ALA A 396 17.56 -40.35 29.20
CA ALA A 396 18.60 -41.36 29.48
C ALA A 396 18.07 -42.53 30.39
N ARG A 397 17.04 -42.26 31.24
CA ARG A 397 16.46 -43.23 32.17
C ARG A 397 15.22 -43.92 31.63
N SER A 398 14.76 -43.59 30.39
CA SER A 398 13.58 -44.18 29.79
C SER A 398 13.93 -44.83 28.47
N ARG A 399 13.57 -46.08 28.32
CA ARG A 399 13.67 -46.78 27.01
C ARG A 399 12.29 -47.30 26.67
N ALA A 400 11.46 -46.46 26.08
CA ALA A 400 10.21 -46.93 25.47
C ALA A 400 10.58 -47.61 24.12
N PRO A 401 10.31 -48.89 23.92
CA PRO A 401 10.64 -49.59 22.69
C PRO A 401 9.88 -48.97 21.51
N LEU A 402 10.59 -48.38 20.60
CA LEU A 402 9.99 -47.90 19.33
C LEU A 402 9.55 -49.11 18.49
N PRO A 403 8.41 -49.08 17.84
CA PRO A 403 8.02 -50.10 16.89
C PRO A 403 9.06 -50.20 15.77
N LYS A 404 9.31 -51.46 15.35
CA LYS A 404 10.26 -51.71 14.28
C LYS A 404 9.92 -50.84 13.05
N PRO A 405 10.89 -50.15 12.42
CA PRO A 405 10.64 -49.32 11.26
C PRO A 405 10.14 -50.20 10.09
N ARG A 406 9.06 -49.76 9.43
CA ARG A 406 8.59 -50.37 8.20
C ARG A 406 9.56 -49.99 7.07
N PRO A 407 9.95 -50.96 6.19
CA PRO A 407 10.73 -50.59 5.03
C PRO A 407 10.00 -49.60 4.13
N VAL A 408 10.64 -48.52 3.75
CA VAL A 408 10.06 -47.57 2.79
C VAL A 408 10.06 -48.22 1.41
N LYS A 409 8.90 -48.33 0.76
CA LYS A 409 8.78 -48.79 -0.63
C LYS A 409 9.55 -47.81 -1.52
N ARG A 410 10.53 -48.34 -2.27
CA ARG A 410 11.29 -47.55 -3.23
C ARG A 410 10.67 -47.73 -4.63
N PHE A 411 10.44 -46.66 -5.32
CA PHE A 411 10.10 -46.70 -6.75
C PHE A 411 11.33 -47.05 -7.59
N ALA A 412 11.11 -47.51 -8.82
CA ALA A 412 12.21 -47.58 -9.77
C ALA A 412 12.78 -46.15 -10.00
N PRO A 413 14.13 -45.96 -9.99
CA PRO A 413 14.69 -44.61 -10.08
C PRO A 413 14.21 -43.83 -11.29
N ALA A 414 14.00 -44.43 -12.44
CA ALA A 414 13.48 -43.79 -13.65
C ALA A 414 12.01 -43.31 -13.44
N ALA A 415 11.18 -44.12 -12.77
CA ALA A 415 9.81 -43.74 -12.45
C ALA A 415 9.76 -42.56 -11.44
N ALA A 416 10.61 -42.58 -10.40
CA ALA A 416 10.70 -41.51 -9.42
C ALA A 416 11.13 -40.18 -10.06
N TRP A 417 12.12 -40.22 -10.95
CA TRP A 417 12.54 -39.05 -11.75
C TRP A 417 11.45 -38.58 -12.69
N GLY A 418 10.74 -39.51 -13.37
CA GLY A 418 9.61 -39.18 -14.23
C GLY A 418 8.49 -38.46 -13.47
N VAL A 419 8.09 -38.98 -12.31
CA VAL A 419 7.07 -38.34 -11.46
C VAL A 419 7.53 -36.94 -10.97
N CYS A 420 8.77 -36.82 -10.53
CA CYS A 420 9.33 -35.55 -10.11
C CYS A 420 9.27 -34.52 -11.26
N LEU A 421 9.69 -34.92 -12.46
CA LEU A 421 9.66 -34.06 -13.63
C LEU A 421 8.22 -33.64 -14.00
N VAL A 422 7.29 -34.59 -14.09
CA VAL A 422 5.89 -34.30 -14.45
C VAL A 422 5.27 -33.34 -13.43
N LEU A 423 5.42 -33.61 -12.14
CA LEU A 423 4.87 -32.71 -11.11
C LEU A 423 5.48 -31.30 -11.20
N THR A 424 6.79 -31.21 -11.41
CA THR A 424 7.47 -29.91 -11.54
C THR A 424 6.93 -29.14 -12.75
N VAL A 425 6.82 -29.82 -13.91
CA VAL A 425 6.30 -29.20 -15.15
C VAL A 425 4.85 -28.79 -14.99
N VAL A 426 4.00 -29.64 -14.44
CA VAL A 426 2.57 -29.32 -14.22
C VAL A 426 2.42 -28.13 -13.26
N PHE A 427 3.13 -28.16 -12.14
CA PHE A 427 3.05 -27.05 -11.17
C PHE A 427 3.63 -25.75 -11.75
N ALA A 428 4.70 -25.82 -12.53
CA ALA A 428 5.27 -24.66 -13.20
C ALA A 428 4.33 -24.08 -14.25
N ILE A 429 3.68 -24.91 -15.08
CA ILE A 429 2.70 -24.47 -16.07
C ILE A 429 1.51 -23.78 -15.36
N LEU A 430 0.98 -24.40 -14.30
CA LEU A 430 -0.13 -23.81 -13.54
C LEU A 430 0.26 -22.47 -12.92
N ALA A 431 1.45 -22.40 -12.32
CA ALA A 431 1.96 -21.17 -11.74
C ALA A 431 2.11 -20.06 -12.80
N VAL A 432 2.77 -20.36 -13.92
CA VAL A 432 3.04 -19.35 -14.96
C VAL A 432 1.76 -18.91 -15.67
N SER A 433 0.80 -19.83 -15.92
CA SER A 433 -0.38 -19.53 -16.72
C SER A 433 -1.53 -18.86 -15.97
N ARG A 434 -1.61 -19.00 -14.63
CA ARG A 434 -2.78 -18.56 -13.87
C ARG A 434 -2.48 -17.81 -12.58
N LEU A 435 -1.22 -17.79 -12.10
CA LEU A 435 -0.88 -17.11 -10.86
C LEU A 435 -0.95 -15.60 -11.08
N ARG A 436 -1.71 -14.94 -10.21
CA ARG A 436 -1.77 -13.49 -10.10
C ARG A 436 -1.08 -13.07 -8.80
N VAL A 437 -0.44 -11.92 -8.79
CA VAL A 437 0.13 -11.32 -7.58
C VAL A 437 -0.78 -10.18 -7.15
N GLU A 438 -1.18 -10.20 -5.90
CA GLU A 438 -2.01 -9.16 -5.29
C GLU A 438 -1.15 -8.00 -4.84
N THR A 439 -1.57 -6.80 -5.18
CA THR A 439 -0.89 -5.56 -4.80
C THR A 439 -1.70 -4.70 -3.84
N ASP A 440 -2.97 -5.07 -3.56
CA ASP A 440 -3.82 -4.32 -2.65
C ASP A 440 -3.50 -4.65 -1.18
N LEU A 441 -2.88 -3.69 -0.51
CA LEU A 441 -2.56 -3.78 0.91
C LEU A 441 -3.77 -3.63 1.83
N ARG A 442 -4.89 -3.10 1.35
CA ARG A 442 -6.12 -2.95 2.16
C ARG A 442 -6.63 -4.29 2.66
N GLN A 443 -6.37 -5.36 1.90
CA GLN A 443 -6.71 -6.74 2.32
C GLN A 443 -5.98 -7.22 3.57
N PHE A 444 -4.91 -6.54 3.99
CA PHE A 444 -4.18 -6.88 5.23
C PHE A 444 -4.69 -6.13 6.46
N ASP A 445 -5.60 -5.20 6.27
CA ASP A 445 -6.24 -4.48 7.35
C ASP A 445 -7.45 -5.26 7.87
N ALA A 446 -7.37 -5.69 9.13
CA ALA A 446 -8.48 -6.42 9.77
C ALA A 446 -9.72 -5.53 10.01
N ALA A 447 -9.54 -4.21 9.96
CA ALA A 447 -10.61 -3.24 10.12
C ALA A 447 -11.40 -2.98 8.83
N GLN A 448 -10.80 -3.26 7.65
CA GLN A 448 -11.40 -2.97 6.35
C GLN A 448 -12.80 -3.58 6.17
N GLU A 449 -13.01 -4.81 6.65
CA GLU A 449 -14.30 -5.50 6.55
C GLU A 449 -15.44 -4.80 7.32
N LYS A 450 -15.11 -4.00 8.36
CA LYS A 450 -16.10 -3.32 9.20
C LYS A 450 -16.24 -1.83 8.90
N LEU A 451 -15.15 -1.18 8.54
CA LEU A 451 -15.07 0.26 8.39
C LEU A 451 -15.07 0.70 6.92
N GLY A 452 -14.75 -0.22 6.01
CA GLY A 452 -14.65 0.07 4.57
C GLY A 452 -15.94 0.62 3.99
N ASP A 453 -17.10 0.05 4.38
CA ASP A 453 -18.39 0.47 3.85
C ASP A 453 -18.75 1.90 4.27
N VAL A 454 -18.49 2.28 5.53
CA VAL A 454 -18.82 3.64 6.01
C VAL A 454 -17.82 4.67 5.47
N ALA A 455 -16.55 4.33 5.38
CA ALA A 455 -15.53 5.19 4.79
C ALA A 455 -15.80 5.41 3.29
N ALA A 456 -16.14 4.35 2.56
CA ALA A 456 -16.52 4.42 1.14
C ALA A 456 -17.82 5.24 0.95
N ALA A 457 -18.79 5.11 1.86
CA ALA A 457 -20.00 5.92 1.83
C ALA A 457 -19.68 7.41 2.01
N VAL A 458 -18.83 7.78 2.97
CA VAL A 458 -18.41 9.19 3.14
C VAL A 458 -17.68 9.70 1.90
N GLU A 459 -16.79 8.89 1.32
CA GLU A 459 -16.05 9.25 0.11
C GLU A 459 -17.01 9.47 -1.06
N SER A 460 -17.95 8.57 -1.31
CA SER A 460 -18.91 8.68 -2.42
C SER A 460 -19.97 9.76 -2.24
N LEU A 461 -20.31 10.14 -0.99
CA LEU A 461 -21.36 11.11 -0.69
C LEU A 461 -20.86 12.55 -0.64
N PHE A 462 -19.61 12.75 -0.22
CA PHE A 462 -19.06 14.08 0.04
C PHE A 462 -17.87 14.45 -0.83
N LEU A 463 -17.24 13.48 -1.50
CA LEU A 463 -16.08 13.68 -2.37
C LEU A 463 -16.41 13.16 -3.77
N ASP A 464 -16.63 14.06 -4.71
CA ASP A 464 -16.85 13.74 -6.12
C ASP A 464 -15.96 14.63 -6.99
N GLY A 465 -15.05 14.04 -7.74
CA GLY A 465 -14.12 14.79 -8.60
C GLY A 465 -12.85 14.02 -8.91
N PRO A 466 -11.98 14.60 -9.74
CA PRO A 466 -10.69 13.97 -10.06
C PRO A 466 -9.83 13.79 -8.81
N ALA A 467 -9.04 12.72 -8.79
CA ALA A 467 -8.16 12.41 -7.67
C ALA A 467 -7.25 13.61 -7.35
N GLN A 468 -7.32 14.07 -6.10
CA GLN A 468 -6.52 15.19 -5.62
C GLN A 468 -5.27 14.67 -4.91
N GLY A 469 -4.11 15.23 -5.29
CA GLY A 469 -2.88 15.10 -4.55
C GLY A 469 -2.78 16.13 -3.42
N VAL A 470 -2.04 15.82 -2.39
CA VAL A 470 -1.73 16.73 -1.30
C VAL A 470 -0.23 16.95 -1.23
N LEU A 471 0.20 18.20 -1.31
CA LEU A 471 1.57 18.59 -1.00
C LEU A 471 1.61 19.07 0.45
N ALA A 472 2.22 18.28 1.31
CA ALA A 472 2.46 18.65 2.71
C ALA A 472 3.78 19.41 2.82
N VAL A 473 3.71 20.66 3.24
CA VAL A 473 4.85 21.58 3.34
C VAL A 473 5.14 21.88 4.79
N HIS A 474 6.37 21.62 5.24
CA HIS A 474 6.77 21.79 6.63
C HIS A 474 7.41 23.16 6.90
N GLY A 475 7.26 23.64 8.13
CA GLY A 475 7.95 24.82 8.65
C GLY A 475 8.05 24.75 10.17
N ALA A 476 9.05 25.36 10.78
CA ALA A 476 9.22 25.38 12.24
C ALA A 476 8.09 26.14 12.96
N THR A 477 7.44 27.07 12.26
CA THR A 477 6.28 27.82 12.73
C THR A 477 5.15 27.78 11.71
N ALA A 478 3.93 28.13 12.12
CA ALA A 478 2.78 28.24 11.23
C ALA A 478 3.03 29.22 10.07
N ASP A 479 3.66 30.36 10.38
CA ASP A 479 4.01 31.38 9.39
C ASP A 479 5.07 30.89 8.41
N GLU A 480 6.06 30.12 8.85
CA GLU A 480 7.09 29.54 7.97
C GLU A 480 6.50 28.45 7.07
N ALA A 481 5.65 27.57 7.58
CA ALA A 481 4.94 26.59 6.76
C ALA A 481 4.06 27.26 5.71
N LEU A 482 3.41 28.37 6.04
CA LEU A 482 2.62 29.20 5.13
C LEU A 482 3.48 29.87 4.04
N ASP A 483 4.65 30.41 4.44
CA ASP A 483 5.64 31.03 3.52
C ASP A 483 6.20 29.98 2.55
N HIS A 484 6.58 28.81 3.06
CA HIS A 484 7.04 27.70 2.22
C HIS A 484 5.95 27.23 1.25
N ALA A 485 4.68 27.13 1.70
CA ALA A 485 3.56 26.76 0.84
C ALA A 485 3.30 27.79 -0.26
N ALA A 486 3.40 29.10 0.06
CA ALA A 486 3.26 30.16 -0.92
C ALA A 486 4.38 30.08 -1.98
N LYS A 487 5.63 29.89 -1.56
CA LYS A 487 6.77 29.71 -2.48
C LYS A 487 6.64 28.48 -3.35
N ALA A 488 6.18 27.35 -2.77
CA ALA A 488 5.92 26.13 -3.51
C ALA A 488 4.88 26.36 -4.60
N CYS A 489 3.75 27.01 -4.27
CA CYS A 489 2.69 27.34 -5.24
C CYS A 489 3.21 28.27 -6.35
N ALA A 490 4.00 29.30 -6.02
CA ALA A 490 4.57 30.21 -7.01
C ALA A 490 5.49 29.47 -7.99
N ILE A 491 6.36 28.58 -7.49
CA ILE A 491 7.25 27.79 -8.34
C ILE A 491 6.44 26.82 -9.23
N LEU A 492 5.39 26.20 -8.69
CA LEU A 492 4.54 25.29 -9.47
C LEU A 492 3.76 26.03 -10.55
N ALA A 493 3.21 27.20 -10.25
CA ALA A 493 2.50 28.05 -11.21
C ALA A 493 3.44 28.62 -12.31
N GLU A 494 4.71 28.92 -11.98
CA GLU A 494 5.71 29.35 -12.96
C GLU A 494 6.04 28.23 -13.96
N ARG A 495 6.05 26.97 -13.48
CA ARG A 495 6.33 25.79 -14.32
C ARG A 495 5.14 25.35 -15.16
N ASP A 496 3.96 25.46 -14.61
CA ASP A 496 2.69 25.13 -15.26
C ASP A 496 1.63 26.16 -14.86
N PRO A 497 1.39 27.18 -15.71
CA PRO A 497 0.38 28.20 -15.45
C PRO A 497 -1.04 27.63 -15.30
N GLY A 498 -1.34 26.48 -15.90
CA GLY A 498 -2.64 25.80 -15.79
C GLY A 498 -2.92 25.25 -14.39
N LEU A 499 -1.91 25.14 -13.51
CA LEU A 499 -2.08 24.72 -12.12
C LEU A 499 -2.60 25.84 -11.21
N GLU A 500 -2.42 27.12 -11.57
CA GLU A 500 -2.80 28.23 -10.71
C GLU A 500 -4.29 28.20 -10.35
N GLU A 501 -5.16 27.82 -11.28
CA GLU A 501 -6.61 27.70 -11.03
C GLU A 501 -6.99 26.38 -10.34
N LYS A 502 -6.21 25.34 -10.53
CA LYS A 502 -6.50 23.97 -10.05
C LYS A 502 -5.91 23.63 -8.68
N MET A 503 -4.96 24.43 -8.19
CA MET A 503 -4.39 24.22 -6.86
C MET A 503 -5.00 25.14 -5.82
N PHE A 504 -4.97 24.71 -4.57
CA PHE A 504 -5.41 25.49 -3.43
C PHE A 504 -4.43 25.36 -2.27
N SER A 505 -4.01 26.51 -1.74
CA SER A 505 -3.07 26.63 -0.63
C SER A 505 -3.70 27.48 0.49
N PRO A 506 -3.37 27.21 1.76
CA PRO A 506 -3.75 28.09 2.86
C PRO A 506 -3.20 29.53 2.67
N SER A 507 -2.10 29.69 1.92
CA SER A 507 -1.55 31.00 1.58
C SER A 507 -2.46 31.85 0.67
N PHE A 508 -3.43 31.25 -0.01
CA PHE A 508 -4.43 32.00 -0.78
C PHE A 508 -5.53 32.60 0.11
N LEU A 509 -5.76 31.98 1.28
CA LEU A 509 -6.66 32.55 2.29
C LEU A 509 -5.97 33.64 3.11
N ILE A 510 -4.71 33.43 3.47
CA ILE A 510 -3.94 34.36 4.30
C ILE A 510 -2.54 34.47 3.72
N PRO A 511 -2.09 35.68 3.33
CA PRO A 511 -0.74 35.90 2.85
C PRO A 511 0.31 35.53 3.91
N PRO A 512 1.55 35.16 3.53
CA PRO A 512 2.64 34.91 4.47
C PRO A 512 2.96 36.09 5.38
N ALA A 513 3.49 35.85 6.56
CA ALA A 513 3.75 36.89 7.57
C ALA A 513 4.64 38.04 7.06
N ASN A 514 5.63 37.73 6.21
CA ASN A 514 6.51 38.73 5.62
C ASN A 514 5.73 39.67 4.70
N GLU A 515 4.87 39.12 3.86
CA GLU A 515 4.01 39.87 2.96
C GLU A 515 2.99 40.72 3.72
N ARG A 516 2.31 40.12 4.74
CA ARG A 516 1.39 40.85 5.59
C ARG A 516 2.02 42.08 6.26
N ARG A 517 3.25 41.90 6.80
CA ARG A 517 4.00 43.01 7.43
C ARG A 517 4.41 44.08 6.44
N ALA A 518 4.85 43.69 5.25
CA ALA A 518 5.18 44.63 4.18
C ALA A 518 3.96 45.40 3.71
N ASN A 519 2.83 44.72 3.50
CA ASN A 519 1.57 45.35 3.16
C ASN A 519 1.12 46.37 4.19
N LEU A 520 1.09 45.97 5.49
CA LEU A 520 0.69 46.86 6.58
C LEU A 520 1.64 48.07 6.71
N ALA A 521 2.94 47.88 6.51
CA ALA A 521 3.89 48.98 6.50
C ALA A 521 3.59 49.97 5.39
N SER A 522 3.30 49.50 4.19
CA SER A 522 2.89 50.33 3.03
C SER A 522 1.66 51.17 3.35
N TRP A 523 0.63 50.59 4.00
CA TRP A 523 -0.55 51.31 4.44
C TRP A 523 -0.23 52.40 5.46
N ARG A 524 0.54 52.05 6.53
CA ARG A 524 0.91 53.00 7.60
C ARG A 524 1.75 54.18 7.08
N GLU A 525 2.56 53.96 6.04
CA GLU A 525 3.37 55.01 5.44
C GLU A 525 2.55 55.94 4.55
N SER A 526 1.68 55.37 3.71
CA SER A 526 1.09 56.11 2.59
C SER A 526 -0.39 56.50 2.79
N PHE A 527 -1.14 55.79 3.65
CA PHE A 527 -2.58 55.99 3.84
C PHE A 527 -2.84 57.03 4.94
N ARG A 528 -3.71 58.01 4.62
CA ARG A 528 -4.15 59.06 5.56
C ARG A 528 -5.58 58.77 6.01
N PHE A 529 -5.73 58.06 7.13
CA PHE A 529 -6.99 57.55 7.61
C PHE A 529 -8.01 58.68 7.87
N ASP A 530 -7.63 59.75 8.57
CA ASP A 530 -8.55 60.86 8.95
C ASP A 530 -9.07 61.62 7.72
N GLU A 531 -8.17 61.86 6.75
CA GLU A 531 -8.55 62.52 5.48
C GLU A 531 -9.51 61.63 4.69
N PHE A 532 -9.20 60.33 4.58
CA PHE A 532 -10.05 59.38 3.90
C PHE A 532 -11.42 59.25 4.57
N ALA A 533 -11.51 59.14 5.90
CA ALA A 533 -12.73 58.98 6.64
C ALA A 533 -13.64 60.22 6.49
N SER A 534 -13.07 61.42 6.53
CA SER A 534 -13.83 62.68 6.34
C SER A 534 -14.36 62.79 4.91
N GLU A 535 -13.56 62.44 3.91
CA GLU A 535 -13.97 62.45 2.52
C GLU A 535 -15.02 61.41 2.22
N LEU A 536 -14.88 60.19 2.80
CA LEU A 536 -15.87 59.12 2.62
C LEU A 536 -17.25 59.49 3.19
N ARG A 537 -17.30 60.14 4.35
CA ARG A 537 -18.56 60.65 4.91
C ARG A 537 -19.18 61.75 4.05
N ARG A 538 -18.39 62.67 3.52
CA ARG A 538 -18.85 63.69 2.60
C ARG A 538 -19.44 63.07 1.33
N GLU A 539 -18.75 62.17 0.68
CA GLU A 539 -19.20 61.47 -0.53
C GLU A 539 -20.46 60.63 -0.26
N ALA A 540 -20.58 60.09 0.96
CA ALA A 540 -21.77 59.35 1.41
C ALA A 540 -23.00 60.28 1.43
N GLU A 541 -22.88 61.48 2.00
CA GLU A 541 -23.94 62.49 2.00
C GLU A 541 -24.31 62.98 0.59
N GLU A 542 -23.33 63.19 -0.27
CA GLU A 542 -23.54 63.58 -1.68
C GLU A 542 -24.33 62.49 -2.46
N GLU A 543 -24.15 61.20 -2.14
CA GLU A 543 -24.85 60.09 -2.76
C GLU A 543 -26.12 59.66 -1.97
N GLU A 544 -26.63 60.51 -1.08
CA GLU A 544 -27.85 60.34 -0.29
C GLU A 544 -27.82 59.17 0.73
N PHE A 545 -26.64 58.84 1.27
CA PHE A 545 -26.53 58.02 2.45
C PHE A 545 -26.48 58.87 3.72
N GLU A 546 -26.79 58.26 4.86
CA GLU A 546 -26.51 58.87 6.17
C GLU A 546 -24.98 59.03 6.33
N SER A 547 -24.54 60.09 6.99
CA SER A 547 -23.10 60.43 7.13
C SER A 547 -22.32 59.34 7.89
N ASP A 548 -22.97 58.57 8.74
CA ASP A 548 -22.42 57.45 9.55
C ASP A 548 -22.62 56.08 8.92
N ALA A 549 -23.23 56.00 7.71
CA ALA A 549 -23.57 54.75 7.06
C ALA A 549 -22.34 53.78 6.92
N PHE A 550 -21.16 54.37 6.70
CA PHE A 550 -19.91 53.60 6.54
C PHE A 550 -19.00 53.55 7.80
N ASP A 551 -19.52 54.02 8.95
CA ASP A 551 -18.75 53.98 10.22
C ASP A 551 -18.36 52.59 10.67
N PRO A 552 -19.14 51.51 10.47
CA PRO A 552 -18.70 50.14 10.74
C PRO A 552 -17.44 49.77 9.93
N PHE A 553 -17.38 50.11 8.65
CA PHE A 553 -16.21 49.91 7.80
C PHE A 553 -15.00 50.74 8.27
N LEU A 554 -15.20 52.02 8.58
CA LEU A 554 -14.14 52.91 9.09
C LEU A 554 -13.57 52.39 10.41
N ALA A 555 -14.43 51.97 11.32
CA ALA A 555 -14.01 51.39 12.59
C ALA A 555 -13.20 50.11 12.40
N ALA A 556 -13.62 49.21 11.51
CA ALA A 556 -12.93 47.98 11.18
C ALA A 556 -11.56 48.31 10.55
N LEU A 557 -11.49 49.18 9.56
CA LEU A 557 -10.26 49.58 8.85
C LEU A 557 -9.28 50.26 9.81
N GLY A 558 -9.73 51.17 10.66
CA GLY A 558 -8.90 51.83 11.67
C GLY A 558 -8.30 50.86 12.68
N ASN A 559 -9.12 49.95 13.18
CA ASN A 559 -8.63 48.86 14.06
C ASN A 559 -7.60 47.97 13.35
N GLY A 560 -7.76 47.73 12.04
CA GLY A 560 -6.80 46.95 11.22
C GLY A 560 -5.44 47.62 11.07
N LEU A 561 -5.41 48.95 10.94
CA LEU A 561 -4.19 49.75 10.84
C LEU A 561 -3.41 49.77 12.17
N GLU A 562 -4.09 49.72 13.32
CA GLU A 562 -3.47 49.73 14.66
C GLU A 562 -2.95 48.35 15.09
N ARG A 563 -3.47 47.25 14.55
CA ARG A 563 -3.04 45.91 14.96
C ARG A 563 -1.58 45.63 14.64
N PRO A 564 -0.74 45.29 15.63
CA PRO A 564 0.67 45.11 15.41
C PRO A 564 1.01 43.73 14.83
N ASP A 565 0.24 42.68 15.11
CA ASP A 565 0.50 41.32 14.63
C ASP A 565 -0.74 40.42 14.75
N PHE A 566 -0.72 39.29 14.00
CA PHE A 566 -1.80 38.30 14.02
C PHE A 566 -1.68 37.37 15.21
N ALA A 567 -2.47 37.61 16.24
CA ALA A 567 -2.69 36.63 17.29
C ALA A 567 -3.78 35.58 16.91
N SER A 568 -4.62 35.88 15.93
CA SER A 568 -5.71 35.02 15.46
C SER A 568 -6.05 35.30 14.00
N PHE A 569 -6.49 34.28 13.29
CA PHE A 569 -6.97 34.40 11.91
C PHE A 569 -8.42 34.88 11.87
N PRO A 570 -8.89 35.47 10.74
CA PRO A 570 -10.30 35.82 10.60
C PRO A 570 -11.18 34.59 10.84
N GLY A 571 -12.20 34.73 11.69
CA GLY A 571 -13.05 33.63 12.14
C GLY A 571 -13.71 32.87 10.98
N VAL A 572 -14.04 33.57 9.89
CA VAL A 572 -14.63 32.98 8.68
C VAL A 572 -13.69 31.96 7.99
N PHE A 573 -12.40 32.11 8.10
CA PHE A 573 -11.42 31.20 7.49
C PHE A 573 -10.95 30.08 8.43
N ALA A 574 -11.24 30.20 9.72
CA ALA A 574 -10.78 29.26 10.73
C ALA A 574 -11.15 27.79 10.41
N PRO A 575 -12.38 27.47 9.93
CA PRO A 575 -12.73 26.09 9.60
C PRO A 575 -11.84 25.47 8.52
N VAL A 576 -11.42 26.25 7.54
CA VAL A 576 -10.55 25.80 6.43
C VAL A 576 -9.10 25.82 6.84
N LEU A 577 -8.63 26.95 7.40
CA LEU A 577 -7.22 27.11 7.77
C LEU A 577 -6.76 26.08 8.80
N ASN A 578 -7.57 25.83 9.83
CA ASN A 578 -7.20 24.85 10.86
C ASN A 578 -7.16 23.39 10.32
N ARG A 579 -7.73 23.14 9.15
CA ARG A 579 -7.60 21.84 8.49
C ARG A 579 -6.37 21.74 7.62
N MET A 580 -5.93 22.87 7.06
CA MET A 580 -4.81 22.93 6.11
C MET A 580 -3.48 23.34 6.74
N LEU A 581 -3.53 24.06 7.89
CA LEU A 581 -2.34 24.53 8.59
C LEU A 581 -2.37 23.98 10.02
N ARG A 582 -1.51 23.00 10.31
CA ARG A 582 -1.57 22.21 11.53
C ARG A 582 -0.22 22.02 12.21
N PRO A 583 -0.21 21.98 13.55
CA PRO A 583 1.00 21.59 14.27
C PRO A 583 1.32 20.12 13.97
N ALA A 584 2.62 19.83 13.83
CA ALA A 584 3.09 18.45 13.72
C ALA A 584 2.75 17.67 15.01
N SER A 585 2.34 16.41 14.86
CA SER A 585 1.93 15.57 15.98
C SER A 585 3.06 15.26 16.97
N ASP A 586 4.32 15.42 16.53
CA ASP A 586 5.52 15.30 17.39
C ASP A 586 5.91 16.62 18.08
N GLY A 587 5.13 17.69 17.87
CA GLY A 587 5.38 19.03 18.43
C GLY A 587 6.55 19.77 17.77
N ARG A 588 7.10 19.27 16.65
CA ARG A 588 8.26 19.85 15.97
C ARG A 588 7.88 20.56 14.69
N GLY A 589 7.22 21.72 14.81
CA GLY A 589 6.86 22.54 13.67
C GLY A 589 5.39 22.41 13.23
N TRP A 590 5.13 22.82 12.01
CA TRP A 590 3.81 22.94 11.42
C TRP A 590 3.81 22.38 9.99
N TYR A 591 2.67 21.90 9.56
CA TYR A 591 2.44 21.48 8.18
C TYR A 591 1.34 22.33 7.53
N ALA A 592 1.62 22.80 6.32
CA ALA A 592 0.63 23.40 5.44
C ALA A 592 0.28 22.41 4.31
N ALA A 593 -1.00 22.13 4.11
CA ALA A 593 -1.49 21.28 3.02
C ALA A 593 -1.81 22.14 1.79
N VAL A 594 -1.22 21.79 0.67
CA VAL A 594 -1.59 22.36 -0.64
C VAL A 594 -2.28 21.26 -1.44
N PHE A 595 -3.52 21.51 -1.85
CA PHE A 595 -4.28 20.64 -2.74
C PHE A 595 -3.92 20.96 -4.18
N LEU A 596 -3.66 19.92 -4.98
CA LEU A 596 -3.32 20.06 -6.40
C LEU A 596 -3.77 18.78 -7.13
N PRO A 597 -3.97 18.83 -8.46
CA PRO A 597 -4.24 17.64 -9.23
C PRO A 597 -3.13 16.58 -9.04
N GLU A 598 -3.51 15.33 -8.94
CA GLU A 598 -2.55 14.24 -8.72
C GLU A 598 -1.47 14.17 -9.81
N SER A 599 -1.83 14.57 -11.04
CA SER A 599 -0.92 14.70 -12.17
C SER A 599 0.22 15.71 -11.95
N ALA A 600 0.03 16.69 -11.07
CA ALA A 600 1.02 17.72 -10.75
C ALA A 600 2.02 17.30 -9.64
N LEU A 601 1.76 16.21 -8.93
CA LEU A 601 2.67 15.71 -7.87
C LEU A 601 4.11 15.45 -8.36
N PRO A 602 4.36 14.93 -9.58
CA PRO A 602 5.73 14.80 -10.08
C PRO A 602 6.48 16.13 -10.21
N LEU A 603 5.78 17.23 -10.53
CA LEU A 603 6.39 18.57 -10.55
C LEU A 603 6.76 19.03 -9.14
N ALA A 604 5.94 18.69 -8.15
CA ALA A 604 6.21 19.01 -6.75
C ALA A 604 7.46 18.30 -6.20
N GLU A 605 7.82 17.13 -6.74
CA GLU A 605 9.06 16.42 -6.38
C GLU A 605 10.34 17.18 -6.74
N SER A 606 10.26 18.08 -7.69
CA SER A 606 11.40 18.89 -8.15
C SER A 606 11.50 20.24 -7.43
N LEU A 607 10.72 20.44 -6.36
CA LEU A 607 10.82 21.62 -5.50
C LEU A 607 12.17 21.67 -4.76
N PRO A 608 12.69 22.87 -4.44
CA PRO A 608 13.91 22.99 -3.67
C PRO A 608 13.80 22.30 -2.31
N ALA A 609 14.82 21.55 -1.91
CA ALA A 609 14.84 20.80 -0.64
C ALA A 609 14.60 21.67 0.60
N GLY A 610 14.94 22.97 0.51
CA GLY A 610 14.72 23.93 1.60
C GLY A 610 13.25 24.25 1.88
N LEU A 611 12.31 23.81 1.06
CA LEU A 611 10.87 23.96 1.29
C LEU A 611 10.28 22.78 2.10
N GLU A 612 11.05 21.73 2.35
CA GLU A 612 10.63 20.53 3.09
C GLU A 612 9.22 20.04 2.68
N ALA A 613 8.98 19.92 1.38
CA ALA A 613 7.70 19.62 0.79
C ALA A 613 7.63 18.14 0.37
N VAL A 614 6.56 17.43 0.75
CA VAL A 614 6.33 16.01 0.42
C VAL A 614 5.00 15.87 -0.30
N GLY A 615 5.06 15.38 -1.55
CA GLY A 615 3.88 15.08 -2.35
C GLY A 615 3.26 13.74 -1.98
N ILE A 616 1.96 13.71 -1.70
CA ILE A 616 1.20 12.54 -1.28
C ILE A 616 0.04 12.31 -2.25
N SER A 617 0.10 11.20 -2.98
CA SER A 617 -0.98 10.70 -3.82
C SER A 617 -1.80 9.65 -3.04
N ARG A 618 -3.08 9.88 -2.83
CA ARG A 618 -3.96 8.90 -2.17
C ARG A 618 -4.17 7.65 -3.03
N ALA A 619 -4.26 7.83 -4.34
CA ALA A 619 -4.49 6.73 -5.28
C ALA A 619 -3.21 5.93 -5.55
N ALA A 620 -2.05 6.60 -5.69
CA ALA A 620 -0.78 5.94 -6.01
C ALA A 620 -0.05 5.37 -4.78
N LEU A 621 -0.33 5.87 -3.57
CA LEU A 621 0.36 5.45 -2.34
C LEU A 621 0.34 3.93 -2.09
N PRO A 622 -0.78 3.19 -2.25
CA PRO A 622 -0.79 1.74 -2.09
C PRO A 622 0.15 1.03 -3.07
N ALA A 623 0.13 1.41 -4.34
CA ALA A 623 1.01 0.84 -5.36
C ALA A 623 2.49 1.16 -5.09
N GLN A 624 2.78 2.36 -4.62
CA GLN A 624 4.13 2.80 -4.24
C GLN A 624 4.66 2.00 -3.05
N ILE A 625 3.83 1.77 -2.02
CA ILE A 625 4.19 0.93 -0.87
C ILE A 625 4.58 -0.47 -1.34
N VAL A 626 3.78 -1.09 -2.23
CA VAL A 626 4.08 -2.42 -2.77
C VAL A 626 5.38 -2.43 -3.56
N ALA A 627 5.62 -1.43 -4.40
CA ALA A 627 6.85 -1.31 -5.18
C ALA A 627 8.09 -1.19 -4.27
N ASP A 628 8.02 -0.33 -3.24
CA ASP A 628 9.08 -0.14 -2.27
C ASP A 628 9.34 -1.43 -1.45
N MET A 629 8.28 -2.12 -1.03
CA MET A 629 8.40 -3.40 -0.31
C MET A 629 9.02 -4.49 -1.18
N LYS A 630 8.60 -4.61 -2.45
CA LYS A 630 9.20 -5.57 -3.40
C LYS A 630 10.68 -5.28 -3.62
N SER A 631 11.06 -4.03 -3.86
CA SER A 631 12.46 -3.66 -4.05
C SER A 631 13.30 -3.98 -2.82
N ALA A 632 12.78 -3.68 -1.63
CA ALA A 632 13.44 -3.93 -0.35
C ALA A 632 13.59 -5.43 -0.03
N ALA A 633 12.66 -6.27 -0.47
CA ALA A 633 12.64 -7.70 -0.19
C ALA A 633 13.48 -8.52 -1.20
N THR A 634 13.67 -8.06 -2.43
CA THR A 634 14.27 -8.84 -3.52
C THR A 634 15.66 -9.37 -3.18
N LEU A 635 16.58 -8.52 -2.76
CA LEU A 635 17.97 -8.93 -2.46
C LEU A 635 18.04 -9.92 -1.28
N PRO A 636 17.39 -9.68 -0.13
CA PRO A 636 17.37 -10.65 0.98
C PRO A 636 16.80 -12.00 0.59
N VAL A 637 15.76 -12.06 -0.25
CA VAL A 637 15.16 -13.30 -0.73
C VAL A 637 16.13 -14.10 -1.60
N VAL A 638 16.78 -13.44 -2.54
CA VAL A 638 17.81 -14.09 -3.38
C VAL A 638 18.95 -14.64 -2.54
N LEU A 639 19.46 -13.84 -1.60
CA LEU A 639 20.52 -14.26 -0.70
C LEU A 639 20.09 -15.43 0.21
N ALA A 640 18.84 -15.45 0.66
CA ALA A 640 18.28 -16.54 1.45
C ALA A 640 18.32 -17.87 0.68
N VAL A 641 17.83 -17.90 -0.56
CA VAL A 641 17.83 -19.10 -1.40
C VAL A 641 19.26 -19.56 -1.70
N LEU A 642 20.15 -18.63 -2.03
CA LEU A 642 21.57 -18.93 -2.28
C LEU A 642 22.27 -19.48 -1.04
N SER A 643 21.95 -18.93 0.15
CA SER A 643 22.52 -19.40 1.42
C SER A 643 22.10 -20.84 1.76
N VAL A 644 20.84 -21.20 1.52
CA VAL A 644 20.33 -22.55 1.71
C VAL A 644 21.11 -23.54 0.85
N PHE A 645 21.30 -23.21 -0.43
CA PHE A 645 22.08 -24.05 -1.34
C PHE A 645 23.55 -24.12 -0.91
N ALA A 646 24.17 -23.00 -0.55
CA ALA A 646 25.59 -22.96 -0.13
C ALA A 646 25.83 -23.81 1.14
N ILE A 647 24.94 -23.70 2.15
CA ILE A 647 25.07 -24.50 3.39
C ILE A 647 24.85 -25.98 3.09
N ALA A 648 23.89 -26.34 2.25
CA ALA A 648 23.66 -27.71 1.82
C ALA A 648 24.92 -28.26 1.06
N PHE A 649 25.52 -27.44 0.21
CA PHE A 649 26.75 -27.80 -0.52
C PHE A 649 27.95 -28.00 0.44
N LEU A 650 28.12 -27.15 1.41
CA LEU A 650 29.15 -27.29 2.45
C LEU A 650 28.99 -28.58 3.28
N PHE A 651 27.74 -28.98 3.53
CA PHE A 651 27.40 -30.20 4.27
C PHE A 651 27.68 -31.46 3.45
N PHE A 652 27.14 -31.53 2.23
CA PHE A 652 27.28 -32.71 1.38
C PHE A 652 28.64 -32.80 0.68
N ARG A 653 29.28 -31.67 0.38
CA ARG A 653 30.50 -31.52 -0.40
C ARG A 653 30.45 -32.27 -1.75
N ASN A 654 29.23 -32.34 -2.30
CA ASN A 654 28.94 -33.07 -3.53
C ASN A 654 27.75 -32.41 -4.19
N LEU A 655 27.94 -31.86 -5.38
CA LEU A 655 26.91 -31.10 -6.11
C LEU A 655 25.63 -31.94 -6.37
N PRO A 656 25.66 -33.19 -6.84
CA PRO A 656 24.47 -34.01 -7.02
C PRO A 656 23.63 -34.18 -5.76
N ASP A 657 24.25 -34.42 -4.59
CA ASP A 657 23.49 -34.59 -3.34
C ASP A 657 22.93 -33.28 -2.83
N SER A 658 23.67 -32.18 -3.03
CA SER A 658 23.17 -30.84 -2.69
C SER A 658 21.94 -30.45 -3.53
N LEU A 659 21.98 -30.70 -4.85
CA LEU A 659 20.86 -30.50 -5.74
C LEU A 659 19.67 -31.40 -5.40
N ARG A 660 19.90 -32.68 -5.03
CA ARG A 660 18.80 -33.55 -4.57
C ARG A 660 18.18 -33.04 -3.27
N ALA A 661 18.94 -32.47 -2.35
CA ALA A 661 18.42 -31.87 -1.13
C ALA A 661 17.51 -30.69 -1.39
N MET A 662 17.67 -29.98 -2.53
CA MET A 662 16.81 -28.87 -2.93
C MET A 662 15.46 -29.32 -3.52
N ILE A 663 15.27 -30.59 -3.88
CA ILE A 663 14.01 -31.08 -4.47
C ILE A 663 12.79 -30.79 -3.56
N PRO A 664 12.82 -31.08 -2.25
CA PRO A 664 11.72 -30.73 -1.36
C PRO A 664 11.41 -29.22 -1.34
N VAL A 665 12.43 -28.37 -1.44
CA VAL A 665 12.27 -26.92 -1.52
C VAL A 665 11.53 -26.55 -2.80
N ALA A 666 12.03 -26.98 -3.96
CA ALA A 666 11.39 -26.71 -5.25
C ALA A 666 9.94 -27.18 -5.29
N MET A 667 9.66 -28.38 -4.80
CA MET A 667 8.32 -28.95 -4.75
C MET A 667 7.38 -28.19 -3.82
N ALA A 668 7.89 -27.71 -2.68
CA ALA A 668 7.12 -26.90 -1.74
C ALA A 668 6.67 -25.57 -2.37
N LEU A 669 7.64 -24.84 -2.95
CA LEU A 669 7.37 -23.53 -3.57
C LEU A 669 6.42 -23.66 -4.75
N LEU A 670 6.68 -24.58 -5.68
CA LEU A 670 5.85 -24.80 -6.85
C LEU A 670 4.44 -25.29 -6.50
N ALA A 671 4.30 -26.14 -5.48
CA ALA A 671 2.99 -26.63 -5.05
C ALA A 671 2.11 -25.53 -4.46
N VAL A 672 2.69 -24.58 -3.69
CA VAL A 672 1.95 -23.42 -3.19
C VAL A 672 1.51 -22.53 -4.34
N CYS A 673 2.43 -22.15 -5.23
CA CYS A 673 2.10 -21.34 -6.39
C CYS A 673 1.01 -21.98 -7.27
N ALA A 674 1.15 -23.28 -7.54
CA ALA A 674 0.16 -24.03 -8.32
C ALA A 674 -1.22 -24.12 -7.62
N LEU A 675 -1.24 -24.26 -6.30
CA LEU A 675 -2.49 -24.29 -5.54
C LEU A 675 -3.22 -22.94 -5.57
N TYR A 676 -2.48 -21.82 -5.39
CA TYR A 676 -3.06 -20.48 -5.49
C TYR A 676 -3.60 -20.24 -6.92
N ALA A 677 -2.85 -20.63 -7.93
CA ALA A 677 -3.28 -20.57 -9.32
C ALA A 677 -4.54 -21.41 -9.61
N LEU A 678 -4.63 -22.62 -9.06
CA LEU A 678 -5.80 -23.49 -9.20
C LEU A 678 -7.04 -22.94 -8.49
N LEU A 679 -6.87 -22.33 -7.33
CA LEU A 679 -7.95 -21.72 -6.57
C LEU A 679 -8.38 -20.36 -7.13
N GLY A 680 -7.69 -19.84 -8.14
CA GLY A 680 -7.94 -18.52 -8.70
C GLY A 680 -7.62 -17.38 -7.71
N LYS A 681 -6.86 -17.66 -6.64
CA LYS A 681 -6.48 -16.68 -5.63
C LYS A 681 -5.17 -16.01 -6.00
N PRO A 682 -5.06 -14.69 -5.86
CA PRO A 682 -3.78 -14.02 -6.07
C PRO A 682 -2.79 -14.37 -4.95
N LEU A 683 -1.50 -14.36 -5.29
CA LEU A 683 -0.41 -14.50 -4.33
C LEU A 683 -0.19 -13.13 -3.69
N ASN A 684 -0.52 -13.00 -2.43
CA ASN A 684 -0.33 -11.77 -1.68
C ASN A 684 1.02 -11.77 -0.94
N LEU A 685 1.41 -10.61 -0.40
CA LEU A 685 2.67 -10.41 0.32
C LEU A 685 2.90 -11.43 1.45
N ALA A 686 1.85 -11.80 2.20
CA ALA A 686 1.96 -12.77 3.28
C ALA A 686 2.31 -14.17 2.77
N ALA A 687 1.72 -14.56 1.64
CA ALA A 687 2.05 -15.80 0.96
C ALA A 687 3.48 -15.74 0.38
N GLU A 688 3.92 -14.62 -0.18
CA GLU A 688 5.31 -14.43 -0.68
C GLU A 688 6.34 -14.58 0.45
N ILE A 689 6.15 -13.93 1.59
CA ILE A 689 7.00 -14.10 2.78
C ILE A 689 7.02 -15.58 3.20
N SER A 690 5.86 -16.27 3.13
CA SER A 690 5.76 -17.68 3.47
C SER A 690 6.52 -18.59 2.52
N LEU A 691 6.65 -18.25 1.24
CA LEU A 691 7.52 -18.98 0.29
C LEU A 691 8.99 -18.91 0.71
N VAL A 692 9.45 -17.75 1.19
CA VAL A 692 10.81 -17.60 1.72
C VAL A 692 11.01 -18.49 2.96
N LEU A 693 10.04 -18.48 3.88
CA LEU A 693 10.07 -19.33 5.07
C LEU A 693 10.11 -20.81 4.71
N LEU A 694 9.27 -21.23 3.75
CA LEU A 694 9.24 -22.60 3.25
C LEU A 694 10.58 -23.05 2.64
N SER A 695 11.36 -22.14 2.05
CA SER A 695 12.67 -22.49 1.49
C SER A 695 13.64 -22.95 2.59
N GLY A 696 13.63 -22.30 3.76
CA GLY A 696 14.42 -22.69 4.92
C GLY A 696 13.93 -23.95 5.63
N LEU A 697 12.61 -24.22 5.58
CA LEU A 697 12.00 -25.38 6.23
C LEU A 697 12.08 -26.65 5.40
N ALA A 698 11.80 -26.55 4.11
CA ALA A 698 11.72 -27.70 3.23
C ALA A 698 13.09 -28.38 3.00
N ILE A 699 14.18 -27.60 3.09
CA ILE A 699 15.53 -28.14 2.94
C ILE A 699 15.88 -29.14 4.04
N ASP A 700 15.36 -28.95 5.26
CA ASP A 700 15.63 -29.82 6.40
C ASP A 700 15.22 -31.27 6.12
N TYR A 701 14.06 -31.45 5.45
CA TYR A 701 13.61 -32.79 5.05
C TYR A 701 14.57 -33.46 4.06
N GLY A 702 15.10 -32.68 3.11
CA GLY A 702 16.12 -33.16 2.17
C GLY A 702 17.42 -33.56 2.87
N VAL A 703 17.92 -32.69 3.76
CA VAL A 703 19.15 -32.91 4.53
C VAL A 703 19.04 -34.13 5.46
N PHE A 704 17.88 -34.28 6.15
CA PHE A 704 17.68 -35.43 7.05
C PHE A 704 17.57 -36.76 6.31
N VAL A 705 16.81 -36.79 5.20
CA VAL A 705 16.63 -38.01 4.42
C VAL A 705 17.96 -38.45 3.75
N LEU A 706 18.64 -37.57 3.05
CA LEU A 706 19.93 -37.89 2.41
C LEU A 706 21.05 -38.12 3.43
N GLY A 707 21.07 -37.34 4.54
CA GLY A 707 22.01 -37.56 5.64
C GLY A 707 21.85 -38.91 6.34
N SER A 708 20.60 -39.45 6.36
CA SER A 708 20.31 -40.76 6.93
C SER A 708 20.90 -41.94 6.13
N GLU A 709 21.01 -41.81 4.83
CA GLU A 709 21.68 -42.81 3.99
C GLU A 709 23.14 -42.98 4.38
N ARG A 710 23.80 -41.92 4.80
CA ARG A 710 25.15 -41.91 5.30
C ARG A 710 25.29 -42.43 6.74
N SER A 711 24.25 -42.24 7.57
CA SER A 711 24.26 -42.59 9.03
C SER A 711 23.52 -43.90 9.34
N SER A 712 22.88 -44.55 8.36
CA SER A 712 22.07 -45.77 8.50
C SER A 712 21.04 -45.71 9.66
N ASN A 713 20.37 -44.55 9.81
CA ASN A 713 19.33 -44.39 10.85
C ASN A 713 17.97 -44.81 10.33
N PRO A 714 17.40 -45.95 10.80
CA PRO A 714 16.14 -46.51 10.27
C PRO A 714 14.89 -45.70 10.70
N TYR A 715 15.00 -44.76 11.67
CA TYR A 715 13.90 -44.03 12.21
C TYR A 715 13.74 -42.63 11.59
N VAL A 716 14.59 -42.22 10.64
CA VAL A 716 14.57 -40.87 10.06
C VAL A 716 13.26 -40.57 9.36
N PHE A 717 12.69 -41.48 8.59
CA PHE A 717 11.41 -41.27 7.94
C PHE A 717 10.26 -41.00 8.90
N ARG A 718 10.28 -41.64 10.08
CA ARG A 718 9.33 -41.36 11.15
C ARG A 718 9.56 -40.01 11.77
N ALA A 719 10.82 -39.64 11.97
CA ALA A 719 11.18 -38.34 12.51
C ALA A 719 10.74 -37.23 11.56
N VAL A 720 11.03 -37.37 10.26
CA VAL A 720 10.63 -36.39 9.21
C VAL A 720 9.10 -36.31 9.09
N THR A 721 8.38 -37.42 9.17
CA THR A 721 6.92 -37.42 9.15
C THR A 721 6.35 -36.73 10.40
N ALA A 722 6.93 -37.03 11.56
CA ALA A 722 6.56 -36.39 12.81
C ALA A 722 6.78 -34.87 12.76
N SER A 723 7.94 -34.46 12.26
CA SER A 723 8.34 -33.09 12.01
C SER A 723 7.34 -32.38 11.07
N ALA A 724 7.03 -32.97 9.93
CA ALA A 724 6.05 -32.39 9.00
C ALA A 724 4.66 -32.22 9.65
N LEU A 725 4.20 -33.19 10.43
CA LEU A 725 2.93 -33.10 11.14
C LEU A 725 2.92 -31.97 12.17
N THR A 726 4.03 -31.78 12.92
CA THR A 726 4.14 -30.71 13.91
C THR A 726 4.19 -29.34 13.24
N THR A 727 4.89 -29.20 12.10
CA THR A 727 4.93 -27.96 11.35
C THR A 727 3.58 -27.63 10.71
N VAL A 728 2.85 -28.63 10.18
CA VAL A 728 1.47 -28.45 9.72
C VAL A 728 0.55 -28.03 10.87
N ALA A 729 0.68 -28.63 12.05
CA ALA A 729 -0.07 -28.21 13.23
C ALA A 729 0.23 -26.74 13.61
N GLY A 730 1.49 -26.33 13.57
CA GLY A 730 1.88 -24.93 13.77
C GLY A 730 1.30 -24.01 12.70
N GLY A 731 1.31 -24.41 11.42
CA GLY A 731 0.66 -23.71 10.33
C GLY A 731 -0.85 -23.58 10.50
N LEU A 732 -1.53 -24.63 10.99
CA LEU A 732 -2.95 -24.60 11.29
C LEU A 732 -3.30 -23.58 12.38
N THR A 733 -2.46 -23.41 13.42
CA THR A 733 -2.73 -22.43 14.48
C THR A 733 -2.84 -21.01 13.94
N ILE A 734 -1.99 -20.63 12.98
CA ILE A 734 -2.01 -19.32 12.35
C ILE A 734 -2.99 -19.23 11.16
N ALA A 735 -3.32 -20.36 10.50
CA ALA A 735 -4.33 -20.37 9.44
C ALA A 735 -5.75 -20.07 9.94
N PHE A 736 -6.02 -20.25 11.24
CA PHE A 736 -7.27 -19.87 11.91
C PHE A 736 -7.22 -18.47 12.53
N ALA A 737 -6.14 -17.71 12.34
CA ALA A 737 -6.04 -16.34 12.84
C ALA A 737 -7.10 -15.43 12.20
N GLY A 738 -7.60 -14.48 12.97
CA GLY A 738 -8.49 -13.43 12.49
C GLY A 738 -7.75 -12.42 11.60
N HIS A 739 -6.47 -12.14 11.93
CA HIS A 739 -5.65 -11.22 11.14
C HIS A 739 -5.32 -11.80 9.77
N PRO A 740 -5.67 -11.11 8.65
CA PRO A 740 -5.53 -11.65 7.29
C PRO A 740 -4.10 -12.10 6.96
N LEU A 741 -3.10 -11.33 7.38
CA LEU A 741 -1.68 -11.61 7.12
C LEU A 741 -1.23 -12.95 7.74
N LEU A 742 -1.59 -13.22 8.99
CA LEU A 742 -1.28 -14.47 9.68
C LEU A 742 -2.04 -15.64 9.06
N ARG A 743 -3.32 -15.45 8.76
CA ARG A 743 -4.19 -16.44 8.15
C ARG A 743 -3.67 -16.91 6.79
N GLU A 744 -3.30 -15.99 5.92
CA GLU A 744 -2.76 -16.34 4.60
C GLU A 744 -1.37 -17.00 4.70
N ALA A 745 -0.51 -16.54 5.62
CA ALA A 745 0.76 -17.21 5.88
C ALA A 745 0.57 -18.67 6.29
N GLY A 746 -0.37 -18.95 7.20
CA GLY A 746 -0.70 -20.33 7.60
C GLY A 746 -1.22 -21.19 6.45
N ARG A 747 -2.10 -20.61 5.61
CA ARG A 747 -2.67 -21.27 4.43
C ARG A 747 -1.60 -21.62 3.38
N ALA A 748 -0.57 -20.81 3.22
CA ALA A 748 0.54 -21.08 2.33
C ALA A 748 1.51 -22.14 2.88
N ILE A 749 1.82 -22.11 4.18
CA ILE A 749 2.78 -23.01 4.81
C ILE A 749 2.30 -24.47 4.78
N ILE A 750 1.00 -24.72 5.04
CA ILE A 750 0.44 -26.07 5.14
C ILE A 750 0.68 -26.89 3.85
N PRO A 751 0.23 -26.48 2.66
CA PRO A 751 0.45 -27.24 1.44
C PRO A 751 1.92 -27.34 1.04
N GLY A 752 2.71 -26.29 1.31
CA GLY A 752 4.14 -26.28 1.05
C GLY A 752 4.89 -27.35 1.86
N VAL A 753 4.62 -27.44 3.16
CA VAL A 753 5.21 -28.45 4.04
C VAL A 753 4.74 -29.86 3.63
N ALA A 754 3.47 -30.03 3.26
CA ALA A 754 2.94 -31.32 2.81
C ALA A 754 3.66 -31.79 1.51
N ALA A 755 3.88 -30.88 0.55
CA ALA A 755 4.60 -31.19 -0.69
C ALA A 755 6.10 -31.48 -0.44
N ALA A 756 6.75 -30.71 0.45
CA ALA A 756 8.11 -30.95 0.88
C ALA A 756 8.27 -32.34 1.53
N TRP A 757 7.37 -32.67 2.47
CA TRP A 757 7.35 -33.98 3.12
C TRP A 757 7.14 -35.11 2.10
N ALA A 758 6.13 -34.98 1.24
CA ALA A 758 5.80 -36.02 0.27
C ALA A 758 7.00 -36.26 -0.68
N SER A 759 7.63 -35.23 -1.20
CA SER A 759 8.79 -35.35 -2.07
C SER A 759 10.01 -35.93 -1.35
N ALA A 760 10.26 -35.52 -0.09
CA ALA A 760 11.38 -36.02 0.71
C ALA A 760 11.21 -37.51 1.10
N VAL A 761 9.99 -37.94 1.47
CA VAL A 761 9.74 -39.30 1.97
C VAL A 761 9.48 -40.29 0.83
N LEU A 762 8.72 -39.89 -0.21
CA LEU A 762 8.29 -40.80 -1.27
C LEU A 762 9.25 -40.82 -2.48
N LEU A 763 9.79 -39.65 -2.89
CA LEU A 763 10.60 -39.56 -4.09
C LEU A 763 12.11 -39.64 -3.82
N LEU A 764 12.60 -38.87 -2.85
CA LEU A 764 14.04 -38.69 -2.63
C LEU A 764 14.80 -40.01 -2.37
N PRO A 765 14.29 -41.03 -1.60
CA PRO A 765 14.97 -42.30 -1.40
C PRO A 765 15.14 -43.12 -2.69
N SER A 766 14.28 -42.90 -3.68
CA SER A 766 14.28 -43.58 -4.97
C SER A 766 15.17 -42.87 -5.99
N LEU A 767 15.51 -41.61 -5.77
CA LEU A 767 16.37 -40.79 -6.62
C LEU A 767 17.88 -41.04 -6.39
N SER A 768 18.24 -41.87 -5.42
CA SER A 768 19.65 -42.19 -5.05
C SER A 768 20.39 -43.06 -6.08
N GLY A 769 19.71 -43.66 -7.09
CA GLY A 769 20.30 -44.35 -8.24
C GLY A 769 21.03 -43.38 -9.20
N ARG A 770 22.00 -43.92 -10.01
CA ARG A 770 22.72 -43.14 -11.02
C ARG A 770 21.70 -42.46 -11.99
N ALA A 771 21.57 -41.15 -11.93
CA ALA A 771 20.76 -40.40 -12.88
C ALA A 771 21.34 -40.50 -14.30
N PRO A 772 20.53 -40.67 -15.36
CA PRO A 772 20.98 -40.63 -16.74
C PRO A 772 21.68 -39.29 -17.01
N ALA A 773 22.79 -39.31 -17.79
CA ALA A 773 23.64 -38.13 -18.01
C ALA A 773 22.86 -36.89 -18.54
N ARG A 774 21.84 -37.10 -19.37
CA ARG A 774 20.95 -36.03 -19.89
C ARG A 774 20.07 -35.36 -18.82
N LEU A 775 19.85 -36.02 -17.67
CA LEU A 775 19.02 -35.53 -16.60
C LEU A 775 19.81 -34.63 -15.62
N LYS A 776 21.15 -34.68 -15.62
CA LYS A 776 22.00 -33.82 -14.78
C LYS A 776 21.88 -32.34 -15.17
N THR A 777 21.74 -32.06 -16.48
CA THR A 777 21.55 -30.72 -17.02
C THR A 777 20.15 -30.19 -16.72
N ALA A 778 19.11 -31.05 -16.81
CA ALA A 778 17.76 -30.71 -16.41
C ALA A 778 17.65 -30.40 -14.91
N LEU A 779 18.38 -31.10 -14.03
CA LEU A 779 18.38 -30.83 -12.59
C LEU A 779 18.93 -29.44 -12.22
N ALA A 780 19.98 -28.99 -12.92
CA ALA A 780 20.51 -27.64 -12.71
C ALA A 780 19.48 -26.58 -13.16
N PHE A 781 18.76 -26.84 -14.25
CA PHE A 781 17.68 -25.99 -14.74
C PHE A 781 16.49 -25.97 -13.77
N PHE A 782 16.09 -27.11 -13.20
CA PHE A 782 15.00 -27.23 -12.24
C PHE A 782 15.29 -26.63 -10.86
N ALA A 783 16.55 -26.55 -10.44
CA ALA A 783 16.90 -25.85 -9.19
C ALA A 783 16.74 -24.32 -9.33
N LEU A 784 16.84 -23.81 -10.57
CA LEU A 784 16.68 -22.38 -10.89
C LEU A 784 15.23 -22.01 -11.28
N LEU A 785 14.41 -22.97 -11.69
CA LEU A 785 13.05 -22.73 -12.14
C LEU A 785 12.13 -22.07 -11.09
N PRO A 786 12.15 -22.46 -9.79
CA PRO A 786 11.38 -21.78 -8.78
C PRO A 786 11.82 -20.32 -8.57
N LEU A 787 13.13 -20.07 -8.71
CA LEU A 787 13.67 -18.72 -8.62
C LEU A 787 13.23 -17.86 -9.81
N SER A 788 13.24 -18.44 -11.02
CA SER A 788 12.73 -17.74 -12.21
C SER A 788 11.22 -17.55 -12.15
N ALA A 789 10.45 -18.52 -11.63
CA ALA A 789 9.00 -18.39 -11.45
C ALA A 789 8.65 -17.33 -10.39
N MET A 790 9.41 -17.21 -9.31
CA MET A 790 9.25 -16.12 -8.34
C MET A 790 9.61 -14.76 -8.96
N LEU A 791 10.58 -14.71 -9.85
CA LEU A 791 11.01 -13.48 -10.52
C LEU A 791 10.07 -13.08 -11.67
N THR A 792 9.41 -14.05 -12.33
CA THR A 792 8.45 -13.80 -13.43
C THR A 792 7.01 -13.59 -12.93
N ALA A 793 6.65 -14.06 -11.75
CA ALA A 793 5.34 -13.79 -11.13
C ALA A 793 5.15 -12.31 -10.74
N CYS A 794 6.16 -11.46 -10.94
CA CYS A 794 6.10 -10.02 -10.65
C CYS A 794 5.40 -9.18 -11.72
N HIS A 795 4.84 -9.75 -12.79
CA HIS A 795 4.07 -9.03 -13.80
C HIS A 795 2.56 -9.06 -13.51
N SER A 796 2.16 -8.48 -12.38
CA SER A 796 0.76 -8.11 -12.16
C SER A 796 0.46 -6.79 -12.85
N LEU A 797 -0.79 -6.61 -13.31
CA LEU A 797 -1.26 -5.30 -13.74
C LEU A 797 -1.17 -4.35 -12.55
N PRO A 798 -0.57 -3.17 -12.69
CA PRO A 798 -0.40 -2.22 -11.59
C PRO A 798 -1.70 -1.50 -11.21
N TYR A 799 -2.79 -1.70 -11.95
CA TYR A 799 -4.07 -1.03 -11.79
C TYR A 799 -5.23 -2.02 -11.76
N GLU A 800 -6.27 -1.71 -11.00
CA GLU A 800 -7.54 -2.43 -10.98
C GLU A 800 -8.59 -1.67 -11.78
N TYR A 801 -9.54 -2.42 -12.37
CA TYR A 801 -10.68 -1.82 -13.03
C TYR A 801 -11.65 -1.25 -12.00
N GLU A 802 -12.12 -0.03 -12.23
CA GLU A 802 -13.22 0.54 -11.47
C GLU A 802 -14.49 -0.32 -11.64
N PRO A 803 -15.34 -0.42 -10.61
CA PRO A 803 -16.62 -1.11 -10.74
C PRO A 803 -17.55 -0.31 -11.65
N ILE A 804 -17.57 -0.66 -12.92
CA ILE A 804 -18.44 -0.07 -13.93
C ILE A 804 -19.67 -0.98 -14.11
N PRO A 805 -20.90 -0.45 -14.24
CA PRO A 805 -22.09 -1.23 -14.53
C PRO A 805 -21.89 -2.11 -15.78
N PRO A 806 -22.46 -3.31 -15.81
CA PRO A 806 -22.33 -4.18 -16.96
C PRO A 806 -22.90 -3.55 -18.22
N LEU A 807 -22.34 -3.92 -19.38
CA LEU A 807 -22.83 -3.49 -20.69
C LEU A 807 -24.26 -3.98 -20.89
N GLU A 808 -25.21 -3.06 -21.17
CA GLU A 808 -26.55 -3.42 -21.56
C GLU A 808 -26.58 -3.95 -23.00
N GLU A 809 -27.33 -5.01 -23.23
CA GLU A 809 -27.41 -5.64 -24.54
C GLU A 809 -28.04 -4.71 -25.61
N THR A 810 -28.94 -3.82 -25.19
CA THR A 810 -29.52 -2.77 -26.07
C THR A 810 -28.47 -1.81 -26.60
N VAL A 811 -27.54 -1.36 -25.75
CA VAL A 811 -26.43 -0.48 -26.15
C VAL A 811 -25.48 -1.17 -27.11
N TRP A 812 -25.24 -2.45 -26.90
CA TRP A 812 -24.40 -3.25 -27.82
C TRP A 812 -25.08 -3.42 -29.19
N MET A 813 -26.39 -3.66 -29.22
CA MET A 813 -27.16 -3.81 -30.48
C MET A 813 -27.14 -2.50 -31.25
N GLU A 814 -27.37 -1.37 -30.60
CA GLU A 814 -27.29 -0.04 -31.23
C GLU A 814 -25.91 0.21 -31.82
N TYR A 815 -24.84 -0.14 -31.06
CA TYR A 815 -23.47 -0.03 -31.51
C TYR A 815 -23.21 -0.90 -32.75
N ARG A 816 -23.59 -2.17 -32.70
CA ARG A 816 -23.38 -3.12 -33.80
C ARG A 816 -24.10 -2.69 -35.09
N ASP A 817 -25.32 -2.17 -34.96
CA ASP A 817 -26.17 -1.77 -36.09
C ASP A 817 -25.78 -0.39 -36.65
N ALA A 818 -25.16 0.48 -35.84
CA ALA A 818 -24.67 1.79 -36.24
C ALA A 818 -23.33 1.74 -36.99
N VAL A 819 -22.56 0.67 -36.82
CA VAL A 819 -21.25 0.50 -37.44
C VAL A 819 -21.40 -0.01 -38.86
N GLN A 820 -21.64 0.89 -39.78
CA GLN A 820 -21.12 0.73 -41.16
C GLN A 820 -19.65 1.10 -41.12
N PRO A 821 -18.73 0.28 -41.69
CA PRO A 821 -17.31 0.55 -41.61
C PRO A 821 -16.98 1.82 -42.43
N PRO A 822 -16.66 2.92 -41.75
CA PRO A 822 -15.90 3.91 -42.46
C PRO A 822 -14.43 3.51 -42.37
N HIS A 823 -13.82 3.21 -43.48
CA HIS A 823 -12.39 3.25 -43.61
C HIS A 823 -11.94 4.69 -43.37
N GLY A 824 -11.66 5.01 -42.12
CA GLY A 824 -11.25 6.36 -41.72
C GLY A 824 -10.37 6.32 -40.47
N PRO A 825 -9.42 7.25 -40.37
CA PRO A 825 -8.49 7.32 -39.25
C PRO A 825 -9.21 7.51 -37.90
N MET A 826 -8.51 7.20 -36.79
CA MET A 826 -8.94 7.58 -35.43
C MET A 826 -9.26 9.08 -35.40
N ARG A 827 -10.09 9.53 -34.46
CA ARG A 827 -10.26 10.97 -34.23
C ARG A 827 -8.93 11.58 -33.82
N PRO A 828 -8.60 12.78 -34.31
CA PRO A 828 -7.41 13.49 -33.86
C PRO A 828 -7.44 13.66 -32.34
N PHE A 829 -6.31 13.46 -31.71
CA PHE A 829 -6.12 13.67 -30.28
C PHE A 829 -4.68 14.12 -30.01
N ALA A 830 -4.50 14.86 -28.96
CA ALA A 830 -3.18 15.16 -28.42
C ALA A 830 -3.22 15.06 -26.90
N PHE A 831 -2.18 14.51 -26.29
CA PHE A 831 -2.04 14.52 -24.84
C PHE A 831 -0.59 14.69 -24.40
N GLN A 832 -0.45 15.18 -23.20
CA GLN A 832 0.80 15.12 -22.45
C GLN A 832 0.64 14.14 -21.29
N GLY A 833 1.70 13.46 -20.95
CA GLY A 833 1.66 12.48 -19.92
C GLY A 833 3.02 11.92 -19.53
N LYS A 834 2.99 10.79 -18.86
CA LYS A 834 4.18 10.06 -18.44
C LYS A 834 4.16 8.67 -19.06
N VAL A 835 5.26 8.27 -19.68
CA VAL A 835 5.46 6.88 -20.07
C VAL A 835 6.52 6.23 -19.17
N THR A 836 6.19 5.07 -18.62
CA THR A 836 7.13 4.25 -17.86
C THR A 836 7.47 3.03 -18.71
N PHE A 837 8.73 2.85 -18.99
CA PHE A 837 9.27 1.67 -19.68
C PHE A 837 9.82 0.70 -18.64
N GLU A 838 9.35 -0.55 -18.69
CA GLU A 838 9.80 -1.62 -17.82
C GLU A 838 10.36 -2.78 -18.64
N TYR A 839 11.62 -3.11 -18.43
CA TYR A 839 12.28 -4.25 -19.08
C TYR A 839 13.08 -5.04 -18.07
N LYS A 840 12.69 -6.28 -17.80
CA LYS A 840 13.31 -7.15 -16.77
C LYS A 840 13.37 -6.46 -15.38
N PHE A 841 14.57 -6.00 -15.00
CA PHE A 841 14.80 -5.32 -13.72
C PHE A 841 15.00 -3.81 -13.86
N PHE A 842 14.81 -3.29 -15.06
CA PHE A 842 14.98 -1.89 -15.38
C PHE A 842 13.61 -1.24 -15.52
N SER A 843 13.37 -0.16 -14.81
CA SER A 843 12.17 0.68 -14.95
C SER A 843 12.60 2.12 -15.03
N GLN A 844 12.17 2.81 -16.07
CA GLN A 844 12.45 4.23 -16.26
C GLN A 844 11.19 4.96 -16.71
N ALA A 845 10.92 6.06 -16.06
CA ALA A 845 9.82 6.95 -16.40
C ALA A 845 10.31 8.21 -17.08
N THR A 846 9.60 8.61 -18.13
CA THR A 846 9.88 9.83 -18.90
C THR A 846 8.57 10.60 -19.11
N LEU A 847 8.65 11.89 -19.31
CA LEU A 847 7.52 12.67 -19.80
C LEU A 847 7.32 12.38 -21.28
N CYS A 848 6.08 12.34 -21.74
CA CYS A 848 5.77 12.14 -23.16
C CYS A 848 4.68 13.13 -23.63
N ALA A 849 4.79 13.49 -24.89
CA ALA A 849 3.71 14.15 -25.64
C ALA A 849 3.39 13.26 -26.84
N VAL A 850 2.11 13.01 -27.04
CA VAL A 850 1.61 12.18 -28.14
C VAL A 850 0.51 12.95 -28.85
N SER A 851 0.57 12.99 -30.19
CA SER A 851 -0.50 13.54 -31.01
C SER A 851 -0.78 12.65 -32.21
N TYR A 852 -2.04 12.62 -32.62
CA TYR A 852 -2.52 11.92 -33.79
C TYR A 852 -3.41 12.89 -34.57
N ASP A 853 -3.07 13.16 -35.81
CA ASP A 853 -3.72 14.17 -36.65
C ASP A 853 -4.73 13.61 -37.67
N GLU A 854 -5.41 14.50 -38.39
CA GLU A 854 -6.38 14.12 -39.44
C GLU A 854 -5.73 13.40 -40.64
N SER A 855 -4.43 13.54 -40.84
CA SER A 855 -3.68 12.86 -41.92
C SER A 855 -3.35 11.41 -41.55
N GLY A 856 -3.58 11.00 -40.31
CA GLY A 856 -3.21 9.68 -39.78
C GLY A 856 -1.76 9.58 -39.31
N GLU A 857 -1.08 10.72 -39.11
CA GLU A 857 0.26 10.76 -38.59
C GLU A 857 0.21 10.75 -37.05
N LEU A 858 0.93 9.79 -36.48
CA LEU A 858 1.17 9.68 -35.04
C LEU A 858 2.55 10.27 -34.73
N ARG A 859 2.58 11.26 -33.83
CA ARG A 859 3.83 11.83 -33.29
C ARG A 859 3.99 11.46 -31.84
N VAL A 860 5.17 11.01 -31.47
CA VAL A 860 5.55 10.66 -30.10
C VAL A 860 6.84 11.35 -29.74
N ALA A 861 6.83 12.18 -28.71
CA ALA A 861 8.03 12.81 -28.17
C ALA A 861 8.20 12.43 -26.69
N ALA A 862 9.42 12.07 -26.27
CA ALA A 862 9.74 11.79 -24.88
C ALA A 862 10.79 12.77 -24.37
N PHE A 863 10.63 13.18 -23.12
CA PHE A 863 11.46 14.16 -22.46
C PHE A 863 12.00 13.61 -21.14
N SER A 864 13.23 13.97 -20.82
CA SER A 864 13.77 13.70 -19.49
C SER A 864 12.97 14.48 -18.42
N PRO A 865 13.01 14.08 -17.15
CA PRO A 865 12.39 14.84 -16.06
C PRO A 865 12.91 16.30 -15.95
N SER A 866 14.07 16.57 -16.51
CA SER A 866 14.66 17.93 -16.59
C SER A 866 14.24 18.72 -17.84
N GLY A 867 13.33 18.19 -18.67
CA GLY A 867 12.80 18.83 -19.86
C GLY A 867 13.64 18.66 -21.14
N GLY A 868 14.77 17.97 -21.07
CA GLY A 868 15.57 17.68 -22.27
C GLY A 868 14.88 16.62 -23.14
N LYS A 869 14.73 16.87 -24.44
CA LYS A 869 14.16 15.91 -25.40
C LYS A 869 15.04 14.65 -25.49
N LEU A 870 14.45 13.48 -25.34
CA LEU A 870 15.12 12.18 -25.42
C LEU A 870 14.97 11.58 -26.81
N PHE A 871 13.76 11.59 -27.34
CA PHE A 871 13.48 11.20 -28.71
C PHE A 871 12.20 11.87 -29.22
N GLU A 872 12.07 11.92 -30.53
CA GLU A 872 10.87 12.30 -31.24
C GLU A 872 10.75 11.44 -32.49
N LEU A 873 9.56 10.95 -32.76
CA LEU A 873 9.26 10.15 -33.94
C LEU A 873 7.89 10.52 -34.47
N ALA A 874 7.75 10.45 -35.79
CA ALA A 874 6.49 10.64 -36.48
C ALA A 874 6.35 9.63 -37.61
N GLY A 875 5.13 9.14 -37.79
CA GLY A 875 4.84 8.20 -38.87
C GLY A 875 3.37 7.84 -38.94
N THR A 876 3.04 7.03 -39.95
CA THR A 876 1.71 6.51 -40.18
C THR A 876 1.67 5.00 -39.96
N ALA A 877 0.48 4.40 -40.09
CA ALA A 877 0.35 2.94 -40.03
C ALA A 877 1.18 2.19 -41.08
N ASP A 878 1.58 2.88 -42.16
CA ASP A 878 2.39 2.32 -43.25
C ASP A 878 3.90 2.39 -42.96
N GLY A 879 4.34 3.19 -41.95
CA GLY A 879 5.72 3.24 -41.53
C GLY A 879 6.18 4.58 -40.95
N LEU A 880 7.45 4.62 -40.62
CA LEU A 880 8.13 5.75 -39.99
C LEU A 880 8.45 6.85 -41.05
N ASN A 881 8.08 8.08 -40.74
CA ASN A 881 8.37 9.25 -41.59
C ASN A 881 9.61 10.02 -41.11
N GLU A 882 9.65 10.31 -39.82
CA GLU A 882 10.71 11.09 -39.19
C GLU A 882 11.09 10.50 -37.84
N TYR A 883 12.37 10.57 -37.47
CA TYR A 883 12.82 10.23 -36.12
C TYR A 883 14.03 11.06 -35.70
N TRP A 884 14.16 11.28 -34.39
CA TRP A 884 15.30 11.90 -33.78
C TRP A 884 15.51 11.26 -32.39
N PHE A 885 16.76 10.88 -32.08
CA PHE A 885 17.13 10.41 -30.74
C PHE A 885 18.29 11.25 -30.20
N LEU A 886 18.26 11.43 -28.86
CA LEU A 886 19.47 11.88 -28.18
C LEU A 886 20.58 10.85 -28.44
N PRO A 887 21.79 11.23 -28.84
CA PRO A 887 22.89 10.28 -29.06
C PRO A 887 23.19 9.47 -27.81
N ILE A 888 22.97 8.15 -27.89
CA ILE A 888 23.19 7.19 -26.80
C ILE A 888 23.96 6.01 -27.38
N ASP A 889 25.11 5.69 -26.79
CA ASP A 889 26.07 4.69 -27.31
C ASP A 889 25.44 3.32 -27.63
N PHE A 890 24.40 2.87 -26.90
CA PHE A 890 23.80 1.55 -27.13
C PHE A 890 22.78 1.52 -28.30
N LEU A 891 22.34 2.68 -28.80
CA LEU A 891 21.45 2.79 -29.96
C LEU A 891 22.20 3.11 -31.25
N GLU A 892 23.50 3.42 -31.18
CA GLU A 892 24.30 3.84 -32.33
C GLU A 892 24.21 2.82 -33.50
N GLY A 893 23.63 3.25 -34.60
CA GLY A 893 23.40 2.43 -35.80
C GLY A 893 22.11 1.57 -35.79
N HIS A 894 21.26 1.69 -34.76
CA HIS A 894 19.96 0.99 -34.65
C HIS A 894 18.78 1.94 -34.37
N GLU A 895 18.95 3.23 -34.54
CA GLU A 895 17.98 4.26 -34.20
C GLU A 895 16.68 4.13 -35.00
N GLU A 896 16.78 3.88 -36.31
CA GLU A 896 15.65 3.72 -37.22
C GLU A 896 14.81 2.49 -36.85
N GLU A 897 15.47 1.37 -36.56
CA GLU A 897 14.80 0.14 -36.15
C GLU A 897 14.09 0.30 -34.81
N ALA A 898 14.74 0.99 -33.85
CA ALA A 898 14.14 1.29 -32.54
C ALA A 898 12.94 2.24 -32.68
N ALA A 899 13.05 3.28 -33.52
CA ALA A 899 11.96 4.21 -33.80
C ALA A 899 10.76 3.49 -34.42
N GLY A 900 10.99 2.58 -35.35
CA GLY A 900 9.95 1.76 -35.97
C GLY A 900 9.19 0.91 -34.94
N TYR A 901 9.89 0.22 -34.04
CA TYR A 901 9.25 -0.59 -33.00
C TYR A 901 8.44 0.25 -32.00
N ILE A 902 8.98 1.40 -31.57
CA ILE A 902 8.26 2.30 -30.66
C ILE A 902 6.99 2.82 -31.33
N LEU A 903 7.08 3.26 -32.56
CA LEU A 903 5.93 3.77 -33.32
C LEU A 903 4.84 2.68 -33.51
N GLU A 904 5.25 1.46 -33.87
CA GLU A 904 4.35 0.29 -34.01
C GLU A 904 3.61 -0.01 -32.70
N ASP A 905 4.31 0.02 -31.54
CA ASP A 905 3.70 -0.22 -30.24
C ASP A 905 2.68 0.87 -29.89
N PHE A 906 2.97 2.13 -30.17
CA PHE A 906 2.03 3.21 -29.94
C PHE A 906 0.80 3.10 -30.87
N PHE A 907 0.95 2.66 -32.10
CA PHE A 907 -0.18 2.33 -32.96
C PHE A 907 -1.01 1.18 -32.38
N HIS A 908 -0.39 0.11 -31.89
CA HIS A 908 -1.10 -0.99 -31.22
C HIS A 908 -1.92 -0.51 -30.01
N ILE A 909 -1.37 0.44 -29.25
CA ILE A 909 -2.03 1.04 -28.08
C ILE A 909 -3.28 1.83 -28.50
N PHE A 910 -3.17 2.70 -29.48
CA PHE A 910 -4.22 3.66 -29.84
C PHE A 910 -5.18 3.19 -30.91
N ASP A 911 -4.80 2.23 -31.73
CA ASP A 911 -5.72 1.64 -32.71
C ASP A 911 -7.00 1.13 -32.02
N ARG A 912 -8.16 1.44 -32.57
CA ARG A 912 -9.46 0.96 -32.08
C ARG A 912 -9.84 1.37 -30.66
N LEU A 913 -9.33 2.49 -30.16
CA LEU A 913 -9.80 3.09 -28.92
C LEU A 913 -11.20 3.71 -29.05
N ASP A 914 -11.56 4.23 -30.23
CA ASP A 914 -12.90 4.74 -30.51
C ASP A 914 -13.83 3.54 -30.83
N PRO A 915 -14.77 3.19 -29.93
CA PRO A 915 -15.67 2.05 -30.15
C PRO A 915 -16.52 2.16 -31.41
N TRP A 916 -16.79 3.39 -31.89
CA TRP A 916 -17.65 3.66 -33.05
C TRP A 916 -16.96 3.44 -34.42
N ARG A 917 -15.67 3.09 -34.43
CA ARG A 917 -14.89 3.04 -35.70
C ARG A 917 -14.20 1.71 -35.99
N GLY A 918 -14.56 0.59 -35.34
CA GLY A 918 -13.59 -0.41 -35.53
C GLY A 918 -13.88 -1.89 -35.50
N VAL A 919 -15.09 -2.37 -35.51
CA VAL A 919 -15.33 -3.82 -35.65
C VAL A 919 -15.41 -4.21 -37.09
N MET A 920 -14.52 -5.08 -37.59
CA MET A 920 -14.57 -5.54 -38.98
C MET A 920 -15.78 -6.42 -39.24
N ALA A 921 -16.34 -6.33 -40.46
CA ALA A 921 -17.37 -7.25 -40.97
C ALA A 921 -16.81 -8.69 -40.95
N GLY A 922 -17.43 -9.58 -40.18
CA GLY A 922 -16.96 -10.97 -39.98
C GLY A 922 -16.37 -11.30 -38.62
N ALA A 923 -16.24 -10.33 -37.73
CA ALA A 923 -15.79 -10.57 -36.35
C ALA A 923 -16.77 -11.49 -35.59
N THR A 924 -16.24 -12.39 -34.79
CA THR A 924 -17.02 -13.27 -33.91
C THR A 924 -17.17 -12.67 -32.53
N GLU A 925 -18.39 -12.71 -31.98
CA GLU A 925 -18.71 -12.16 -30.69
C GLU A 925 -18.87 -13.23 -29.61
N ASN A 926 -18.40 -12.96 -28.41
CA ASN A 926 -18.61 -13.83 -27.27
C ASN A 926 -18.84 -12.98 -26.01
N VAL A 927 -19.70 -13.41 -25.09
CA VAL A 927 -19.94 -12.79 -23.81
C VAL A 927 -19.29 -13.65 -22.72
N LYS A 928 -18.35 -13.08 -21.98
CA LYS A 928 -17.67 -13.75 -20.86
C LYS A 928 -17.57 -12.82 -19.66
N ASP A 929 -18.08 -13.26 -18.51
CA ASP A 929 -18.01 -12.52 -17.25
C ASP A 929 -18.59 -11.09 -17.33
N GLY A 930 -19.70 -10.90 -18.08
CA GLY A 930 -20.33 -9.58 -18.27
C GLY A 930 -19.60 -8.65 -19.24
N LYS A 931 -18.54 -9.12 -19.87
CA LYS A 931 -17.76 -8.41 -20.89
C LYS A 931 -18.12 -8.92 -22.28
N LYS A 932 -18.17 -8.00 -23.23
CA LYS A 932 -18.31 -8.37 -24.65
C LYS A 932 -16.91 -8.50 -25.26
N ILE A 933 -16.58 -9.67 -25.77
CA ILE A 933 -15.29 -9.92 -26.42
C ILE A 933 -15.56 -10.05 -27.92
N VAL A 934 -14.92 -9.21 -28.72
CA VAL A 934 -14.94 -9.24 -30.18
C VAL A 934 -13.60 -9.80 -30.64
N ARG A 935 -13.66 -10.79 -31.53
CA ARG A 935 -12.51 -11.41 -32.20
C ARG A 935 -12.51 -11.07 -33.66
N GLU A 936 -11.43 -10.50 -34.14
CA GLU A 936 -11.17 -10.16 -35.51
C GLU A 936 -10.00 -10.98 -36.03
N GLU A 937 -10.17 -11.67 -37.16
CA GLU A 937 -9.05 -12.29 -37.86
C GLU A 937 -8.33 -11.20 -38.68
N THR A 938 -7.05 -10.97 -38.41
CA THR A 938 -6.25 -9.94 -39.08
C THR A 938 -5.43 -10.46 -40.25
N SER A 939 -5.44 -11.78 -40.48
CA SER A 939 -4.80 -12.42 -41.65
C SER A 939 -5.74 -13.34 -42.40
N GLU A 940 -5.59 -13.41 -43.72
CA GLU A 940 -6.38 -14.30 -44.59
C GLU A 940 -6.24 -15.79 -44.23
N ASN A 941 -5.17 -16.18 -43.55
CA ASN A 941 -4.89 -17.57 -43.18
C ASN A 941 -5.43 -17.92 -41.76
N GLY A 942 -6.04 -16.99 -41.03
CA GLY A 942 -6.54 -17.19 -39.67
C GLY A 942 -5.41 -17.41 -38.61
N GLU A 943 -4.15 -17.18 -38.98
CA GLU A 943 -3.01 -17.33 -38.09
C GLU A 943 -2.84 -16.15 -37.14
N GLU A 944 -3.40 -14.99 -37.46
CA GLU A 944 -3.34 -13.77 -36.67
C GLU A 944 -4.75 -13.30 -36.32
N ARG A 945 -4.95 -12.93 -35.04
CA ARG A 945 -6.23 -12.41 -34.58
C ARG A 945 -6.06 -11.36 -33.46
N LEU A 946 -6.96 -10.38 -33.44
CA LEU A 946 -7.11 -9.40 -32.42
C LEU A 946 -8.38 -9.67 -31.59
N GLU A 947 -8.26 -9.77 -30.28
CA GLU A 947 -9.40 -9.85 -29.36
C GLU A 947 -9.53 -8.53 -28.60
N ILE A 948 -10.71 -7.89 -28.65
CA ILE A 948 -11.01 -6.65 -27.96
C ILE A 948 -12.11 -6.91 -26.94
N ALA A 949 -11.90 -6.55 -25.69
CA ALA A 949 -12.88 -6.65 -24.62
C ALA A 949 -13.51 -5.29 -24.34
N PHE A 950 -14.83 -5.19 -24.43
CA PHE A 950 -15.64 -4.02 -24.14
C PHE A 950 -16.42 -4.18 -22.83
N TRP A 951 -16.62 -3.07 -22.11
CA TRP A 951 -17.38 -3.04 -20.87
C TRP A 951 -18.12 -1.71 -20.67
N GLY A 952 -19.22 -1.78 -19.91
CA GLY A 952 -19.96 -0.60 -19.47
C GLY A 952 -20.90 0.03 -20.50
N PRO A 953 -21.80 0.93 -20.07
CA PRO A 953 -22.85 1.50 -20.91
C PRO A 953 -22.33 2.42 -22.03
N LYS A 954 -21.05 2.84 -21.97
CA LYS A 954 -20.40 3.66 -23.01
C LYS A 954 -19.40 2.87 -23.86
N LEU A 955 -19.44 1.53 -23.81
CA LEU A 955 -18.58 0.64 -24.61
C LEU A 955 -17.08 0.92 -24.44
N HIS A 956 -16.62 1.00 -23.20
CA HIS A 956 -15.20 1.21 -22.91
C HIS A 956 -14.37 0.02 -23.39
N VAL A 957 -13.29 0.27 -24.11
CA VAL A 957 -12.28 -0.75 -24.39
C VAL A 957 -11.54 -1.03 -23.08
N MET A 958 -11.61 -2.25 -22.57
CA MET A 958 -10.91 -2.63 -21.35
C MET A 958 -9.55 -3.26 -21.62
N ALA A 959 -9.50 -4.09 -22.65
CA ALA A 959 -8.28 -4.81 -23.01
C ALA A 959 -8.27 -5.18 -24.48
N LYS A 960 -7.07 -5.29 -25.05
CA LYS A 960 -6.80 -5.88 -26.34
C LYS A 960 -5.73 -6.95 -26.21
N ASN A 961 -5.90 -8.06 -26.94
CA ASN A 961 -4.92 -9.13 -26.99
C ASN A 961 -4.69 -9.50 -28.46
N TYR A 962 -3.45 -9.46 -28.89
CA TYR A 962 -3.08 -9.88 -30.24
C TYR A 962 -2.39 -11.24 -30.21
N PHE A 963 -2.89 -12.14 -31.04
CA PHE A 963 -2.41 -13.53 -31.16
C PHE A 963 -1.81 -13.76 -32.52
N LYS A 964 -0.70 -14.49 -32.55
CA LYS A 964 -0.11 -15.07 -33.74
C LYS A 964 0.14 -16.55 -33.48
N ASN A 965 -0.41 -17.44 -34.34
CA ASN A 965 -0.33 -18.88 -34.14
C ASN A 965 -0.73 -19.30 -32.70
N GLU A 966 -1.89 -18.82 -32.21
CA GLU A 966 -2.42 -19.08 -30.85
C GLU A 966 -1.52 -18.58 -29.70
N THR A 967 -0.46 -17.88 -29.97
CA THR A 967 0.44 -17.30 -28.98
C THR A 967 0.19 -15.80 -28.87
N ILE A 968 0.08 -15.28 -27.66
CA ILE A 968 -0.07 -13.84 -27.42
C ILE A 968 1.26 -13.15 -27.70
N TYR A 969 1.23 -12.17 -28.60
CA TYR A 969 2.38 -11.35 -28.98
C TYR A 969 2.45 -10.07 -28.19
N TRP A 970 1.30 -9.40 -28.01
CA TRP A 970 1.16 -8.24 -27.17
C TRP A 970 -0.23 -8.16 -26.55
N GLN A 971 -0.34 -7.41 -25.44
CA GLN A 971 -1.58 -7.14 -24.71
C GLN A 971 -1.62 -5.69 -24.27
N SER A 972 -2.81 -5.09 -24.24
CA SER A 972 -3.01 -3.76 -23.66
C SER A 972 -4.24 -3.73 -22.78
N TRP A 973 -4.20 -2.93 -21.72
CA TRP A 973 -5.28 -2.71 -20.77
C TRP A 973 -5.49 -1.22 -20.56
N TYR A 974 -6.76 -0.80 -20.42
CA TYR A 974 -7.19 0.59 -20.38
C TYR A 974 -7.99 0.82 -19.10
N PHE A 975 -7.56 1.81 -18.30
CA PHE A 975 -8.13 2.10 -17.01
C PHE A 975 -8.49 3.57 -16.90
N ARG A 976 -9.47 3.89 -16.04
CA ARG A 976 -9.90 5.25 -15.70
C ARG A 976 -10.12 6.12 -16.93
N TYR A 977 -11.35 6.13 -17.42
CA TYR A 977 -11.66 6.93 -18.58
C TYR A 977 -12.00 8.37 -18.18
N ILE A 978 -11.33 9.33 -18.80
CA ILE A 978 -11.62 10.76 -18.67
C ILE A 978 -12.45 11.23 -19.85
N VAL A 979 -13.34 12.19 -19.58
CA VAL A 979 -14.15 12.84 -20.60
C VAL A 979 -13.76 14.32 -20.62
N LYS A 980 -13.26 14.78 -21.75
CA LYS A 980 -12.97 16.20 -21.95
C LYS A 980 -13.63 16.64 -23.25
N ASP A 981 -14.54 17.60 -23.17
CA ASP A 981 -15.39 18.04 -24.26
C ASP A 981 -16.16 16.86 -24.88
N THR A 982 -15.83 16.47 -26.11
CA THR A 982 -16.43 15.31 -26.80
C THR A 982 -15.53 14.09 -26.85
N VAL A 983 -14.28 14.21 -26.32
CA VAL A 983 -13.28 13.14 -26.37
C VAL A 983 -13.36 12.29 -25.11
N PHE A 984 -13.46 10.99 -25.30
CA PHE A 984 -13.49 9.97 -24.27
C PHE A 984 -12.24 9.13 -24.36
N PHE A 985 -11.34 9.23 -23.36
CA PHE A 985 -9.99 8.69 -23.46
C PHE A 985 -9.52 8.02 -22.15
N PRO A 986 -8.78 6.90 -22.18
CA PRO A 986 -8.26 6.27 -20.98
C PRO A 986 -7.15 7.12 -20.33
N GLU A 987 -7.23 7.35 -19.03
CA GLU A 987 -6.21 8.06 -18.26
C GLU A 987 -4.94 7.21 -18.11
N ILE A 988 -5.12 5.88 -17.99
CA ILE A 988 -4.01 4.96 -17.77
C ILE A 988 -4.10 3.83 -18.79
N ILE A 989 -2.99 3.57 -19.47
CA ILE A 989 -2.84 2.49 -20.43
C ILE A 989 -1.62 1.66 -20.06
N VAL A 990 -1.80 0.35 -19.97
CA VAL A 990 -0.71 -0.61 -19.76
C VAL A 990 -0.59 -1.46 -21.03
N TYR A 991 0.58 -1.48 -21.61
CA TYR A 991 0.88 -2.27 -22.81
C TYR A 991 2.06 -3.21 -22.56
N ASP A 992 1.84 -4.50 -22.76
CA ASP A 992 2.86 -5.54 -22.64
C ASP A 992 3.24 -6.06 -24.03
N ASN A 993 4.47 -5.80 -24.43
CA ASN A 993 5.06 -6.45 -25.59
C ASN A 993 5.69 -7.77 -25.15
N ILE A 994 4.91 -8.86 -25.28
CA ILE A 994 5.30 -10.19 -24.81
C ILE A 994 6.42 -10.77 -25.70
N LYS A 995 6.38 -10.43 -26.97
CA LYS A 995 7.40 -10.86 -27.95
C LYS A 995 8.80 -10.36 -27.57
N HIS A 996 8.91 -9.12 -27.14
CA HIS A 996 10.19 -8.47 -26.80
C HIS A 996 10.43 -8.40 -25.28
N GLY A 997 9.42 -8.73 -24.46
CA GLY A 997 9.51 -8.89 -23.01
C GLY A 997 9.61 -7.59 -22.22
N TYR A 998 8.96 -6.52 -22.67
CA TYR A 998 8.88 -5.24 -21.96
C TYR A 998 7.44 -4.73 -21.81
N ARG A 999 7.27 -3.79 -20.92
CA ARG A 999 5.99 -3.13 -20.62
C ARG A 999 6.13 -1.63 -20.76
N LEU A 1000 5.09 -1.01 -21.32
CA LEU A 1000 4.86 0.43 -21.31
C LEU A 1000 3.65 0.75 -20.41
N ILE A 1001 3.80 1.73 -19.55
CA ILE A 1001 2.70 2.27 -18.75
C ILE A 1001 2.59 3.75 -19.10
N LEU A 1002 1.49 4.11 -19.74
CA LEU A 1002 1.20 5.49 -20.09
C LEU A 1002 0.19 6.05 -19.09
N SER A 1003 0.49 7.22 -18.54
CA SER A 1003 -0.44 7.99 -17.70
C SER A 1003 -0.68 9.33 -18.37
N VAL A 1004 -1.91 9.58 -18.78
CA VAL A 1004 -2.33 10.78 -19.49
C VAL A 1004 -2.60 11.86 -18.45
N SER A 1005 -1.89 12.98 -18.52
CA SER A 1005 -2.06 14.12 -17.61
C SER A 1005 -3.00 15.17 -18.17
N ASP A 1006 -2.78 15.56 -19.43
CA ASP A 1006 -3.57 16.57 -20.12
C ASP A 1006 -3.95 16.09 -21.51
N LEU A 1007 -5.25 16.12 -21.79
CA LEU A 1007 -5.83 15.76 -23.09
C LEU A 1007 -6.25 17.05 -23.82
N PHE A 1008 -5.86 17.20 -25.07
CA PHE A 1008 -6.19 18.34 -25.92
C PHE A 1008 -6.99 17.86 -27.13
N GLU A 1009 -8.07 18.57 -27.47
CA GLU A 1009 -8.66 18.46 -28.80
C GLU A 1009 -7.76 19.25 -29.77
N GLU A 1010 -7.25 18.60 -30.80
CA GLU A 1010 -6.49 19.32 -31.82
C GLU A 1010 -7.45 20.14 -32.67
N THR A 1011 -7.79 21.36 -32.23
CA THR A 1011 -8.40 22.39 -33.06
C THR A 1011 -7.26 23.14 -33.75
N GLN A 1012 -7.16 22.99 -35.05
CA GLN A 1012 -6.24 23.62 -36.05
C GLN A 1012 -5.31 24.72 -35.56
N PRO A 1013 -4.09 24.77 -36.12
CA PRO A 1013 -3.02 25.68 -35.70
C PRO A 1013 -3.37 27.16 -35.77
#